data_888fc8a5fbe88c079cfe46f44ef95d95
#
_entry.id   888fc8a5fbe88c079cfe46f44ef95d95
#
_cell.length_a   1.000
_cell.length_b   1.000
_cell.length_c   1.000
_cell.angle_alpha   90.00
_cell.angle_beta   90.00
_cell.angle_gamma   90.00
#
_symmetry.space_group_name_H-M   'P 1'
#
loop_
_entity.id
_entity.type
_entity.pdbx_description
1 polymer ?
#
loop_
_entity_poly.entity_id
_entity_poly.type
_entity_poly.pdbx_seq_one_letter_code
_entity_poly.pdbx_strand_id
1 'polypeptide(L)'
;MSVPAHARGYESFSGEIGRTTADSTPEWQYPPVAPAGAPNVVVVLVDDMGFSDIGPFGSEIDTPVLDRLAANGLRLTNFHTTPLCSPSRAALLTGINSHRAGFGFVANADPGYPGLRLELADDVLTLPEILRANGYATYAVGKWHLVRDATLHPAARRDSWPTRRGFDRYYGSLEGLNSFYYPNQLISDSSPVNIEEYPEDYYLTDDYTDHAVGYIKELRAHDATKPFFLYFAHTAMHGPLQAKPEDQAKYRGRYREGWDRLRQSRFASQLAQGLFPPGTEQKPRNTEPGYEAQEWDALTDEQRSRFERYMEVYAGMVDSIDQSLGRIVDTLEQLGELDNTIIVFTSDNGGTAEGGPEGTRTYFAQFAQVDEPEWERDVPHDDELIGTAKLGVHYPRGWGQASNTPFRFYKGQTFAGGVRVPFVLSWPRGLPRTDGDSGVRQEYVYITDLAPTLLDLIGLERPSVRNGLPAKDFDGVSAARVLHDPSAVSQHVEQYSEMTGHRGFYRDGWKLLALHEPGRDIDDPRWQLFDVRTDPTELHDLSGQLPDKVTELAAAWDEAAWRNTVFPLLTRGDLARRRPEEARLADPVRILPGTPTLERYRSQRLIAYRDFTVTVELSGYRAGDEGVLVAHGDPLGGYLLYIENGRLIFGYNAYGRYATLDAGEIPEGSRLLTLSATVRPHLRWDFTLGIDGVRAGELPGQVQLVGMSPWTGISVGVDARGPVSWDLRERRGVFRYSGEVRAVTYQPGAVGVSEETRQALESEAELVAE
;
A
#
# COMPACT_ATOMS: atom_id res chain seq x y z
N MET A 1 -59.49 -9.05 -0.51
CA MET A 1 -59.61 -9.72 -1.85
C MET A 1 -58.25 -10.29 -2.18
N SER A 2 -58.16 -11.54 -2.63
CA SER A 2 -56.86 -12.07 -3.05
C SER A 2 -56.37 -11.37 -4.31
N VAL A 3 -55.06 -11.10 -4.36
CA VAL A 3 -54.38 -10.53 -5.56
C VAL A 3 -54.71 -11.45 -6.75
N PRO A 4 -55.15 -10.91 -7.91
CA PRO A 4 -55.49 -11.71 -9.08
C PRO A 4 -54.30 -12.53 -9.59
N ALA A 5 -54.55 -13.73 -10.09
CA ALA A 5 -53.49 -14.67 -10.54
C ALA A 5 -52.59 -14.10 -11.70
N HIS A 6 -53.08 -13.10 -12.42
CA HIS A 6 -52.31 -12.44 -13.48
C HIS A 6 -51.56 -11.19 -13.00
N ALA A 7 -51.70 -10.78 -11.74
CA ALA A 7 -50.99 -9.65 -11.17
C ALA A 7 -49.50 -10.03 -11.01
N ARG A 8 -48.61 -9.07 -11.22
CA ARG A 8 -47.17 -9.25 -11.09
C ARG A 8 -46.60 -8.18 -10.16
N GLY A 9 -45.50 -8.49 -9.48
CA GLY A 9 -44.83 -7.58 -8.56
C GLY A 9 -45.31 -7.65 -7.12
N TYR A 10 -46.24 -8.60 -6.80
CA TYR A 10 -46.76 -8.82 -5.45
C TYR A 10 -46.26 -10.14 -4.83
N GLU A 11 -45.40 -10.89 -5.52
CA GLU A 11 -45.01 -12.25 -5.16
C GLU A 11 -44.29 -12.32 -3.81
N SER A 12 -43.57 -11.26 -3.44
CA SER A 12 -42.84 -11.17 -2.17
C SER A 12 -43.51 -10.27 -1.13
N PHE A 13 -44.73 -9.76 -1.42
CA PHE A 13 -45.46 -8.89 -0.51
C PHE A 13 -46.32 -9.73 0.44
N SER A 14 -46.09 -9.63 1.77
CA SER A 14 -46.83 -10.39 2.78
C SER A 14 -47.95 -9.62 3.44
N GLY A 15 -48.12 -8.33 3.10
CA GLY A 15 -49.28 -7.57 3.50
C GLY A 15 -50.56 -7.92 2.71
N GLU A 16 -51.62 -7.19 2.91
CA GLU A 16 -52.89 -7.36 2.20
C GLU A 16 -53.06 -6.24 1.15
N ILE A 17 -53.39 -6.65 -0.09
CA ILE A 17 -53.64 -5.71 -1.20
C ILE A 17 -55.12 -5.72 -1.54
N GLY A 18 -55.78 -4.60 -1.29
CA GLY A 18 -57.08 -4.24 -1.78
C GLY A 18 -57.04 -3.37 -3.04
N ARG A 19 -58.15 -2.82 -3.45
CA ARG A 19 -58.21 -1.87 -4.57
C ARG A 19 -57.81 -0.45 -4.19
N THR A 20 -57.87 -0.14 -2.92
CA THR A 20 -57.50 1.18 -2.35
C THR A 20 -56.54 0.97 -1.16
N THR A 21 -55.84 2.00 -0.75
CA THR A 21 -55.01 1.96 0.47
C THR A 21 -55.86 1.77 1.73
N ALA A 22 -57.12 2.17 1.70
CA ALA A 22 -58.03 1.96 2.83
C ALA A 22 -58.44 0.47 3.02
N ASP A 23 -58.37 -0.32 1.93
CA ASP A 23 -58.68 -1.76 1.93
C ASP A 23 -57.42 -2.63 1.92
N SER A 24 -56.28 -2.01 2.18
CA SER A 24 -54.94 -2.67 2.13
C SER A 24 -54.26 -2.55 3.47
N THR A 25 -53.44 -3.58 3.80
CA THR A 25 -52.57 -3.58 4.97
C THR A 25 -51.13 -3.49 4.45
N PRO A 26 -50.39 -2.38 4.73
CA PRO A 26 -49.01 -2.27 4.29
C PRO A 26 -48.10 -3.25 5.03
N GLU A 27 -47.06 -3.69 4.35
CA GLU A 27 -45.94 -4.40 4.94
C GLU A 27 -44.68 -3.62 4.66
N TRP A 28 -43.82 -3.56 5.67
CA TRP A 28 -42.53 -2.86 5.59
C TRP A 28 -41.40 -3.90 5.52
N GLN A 29 -40.57 -3.84 4.50
CA GLN A 29 -39.33 -4.58 4.50
C GLN A 29 -38.33 -3.88 5.43
N TYR A 30 -38.02 -4.54 6.52
CA TYR A 30 -37.03 -4.02 7.48
C TYR A 30 -35.61 -4.36 7.00
N PRO A 31 -34.66 -3.41 7.08
CA PRO A 31 -33.26 -3.71 6.83
C PRO A 31 -32.72 -4.73 7.85
N PRO A 32 -31.67 -5.48 7.52
CA PRO A 32 -31.01 -6.36 8.50
C PRO A 32 -30.59 -5.56 9.74
N VAL A 33 -30.78 -6.16 10.92
CA VAL A 33 -30.40 -5.59 12.21
C VAL A 33 -29.34 -6.48 12.83
N ALA A 34 -28.27 -5.87 13.34
CA ALA A 34 -27.20 -6.59 14.02
C ALA A 34 -27.71 -7.25 15.32
N PRO A 35 -27.07 -8.33 15.79
CA PRO A 35 -27.39 -8.93 17.08
C PRO A 35 -27.39 -7.89 18.21
N ALA A 36 -28.32 -8.05 19.18
CA ALA A 36 -28.40 -7.13 20.30
C ALA A 36 -27.08 -7.10 21.09
N GLY A 37 -26.53 -5.93 21.30
CA GLY A 37 -25.24 -5.75 22.01
C GLY A 37 -24.00 -6.08 21.17
N ALA A 38 -24.15 -6.29 19.86
CA ALA A 38 -23.03 -6.51 18.96
C ALA A 38 -21.97 -5.40 19.10
N PRO A 39 -20.67 -5.72 19.18
CA PRO A 39 -19.60 -4.72 19.32
C PRO A 39 -19.36 -3.95 18.01
N ASN A 40 -18.85 -2.73 18.12
CA ASN A 40 -18.16 -2.14 17.00
C ASN A 40 -16.83 -2.87 16.72
N VAL A 41 -16.34 -2.76 15.50
CA VAL A 41 -15.06 -3.36 15.10
C VAL A 41 -14.22 -2.32 14.39
N VAL A 42 -13.00 -2.11 14.85
CA VAL A 42 -11.99 -1.27 14.22
C VAL A 42 -10.77 -2.13 13.94
N VAL A 43 -10.41 -2.28 12.68
CA VAL A 43 -9.18 -2.95 12.25
C VAL A 43 -8.24 -1.88 11.71
N VAL A 44 -7.20 -1.59 12.49
CA VAL A 44 -6.12 -0.68 12.10
C VAL A 44 -5.02 -1.52 11.47
N LEU A 45 -4.82 -1.32 10.17
CA LEU A 45 -3.78 -1.99 9.40
C LEU A 45 -2.76 -0.94 8.95
N VAL A 46 -1.51 -1.12 9.34
CA VAL A 46 -0.40 -0.27 8.89
C VAL A 46 0.41 -0.98 7.82
N ASP A 47 1.19 -0.24 7.06
CA ASP A 47 1.93 -0.69 5.90
C ASP A 47 3.43 -0.73 6.22
N ASP A 48 4.12 -1.84 5.93
CA ASP A 48 5.58 -2.00 6.11
C ASP A 48 6.11 -1.78 7.53
N MET A 49 5.32 -2.00 8.57
CA MET A 49 5.78 -1.88 9.95
C MET A 49 6.42 -3.19 10.44
N GLY A 50 7.65 -3.11 10.92
CA GLY A 50 8.35 -4.24 11.51
C GLY A 50 7.82 -4.63 12.89
N PHE A 51 8.14 -5.86 13.30
CA PHE A 51 7.66 -6.47 14.55
C PHE A 51 7.95 -5.64 15.80
N SER A 52 9.06 -4.90 15.83
CA SER A 52 9.54 -4.20 17.02
C SER A 52 9.30 -2.69 17.02
N ASP A 53 8.49 -2.14 16.14
CA ASP A 53 8.41 -0.68 15.97
C ASP A 53 7.43 0.05 16.92
N ILE A 54 6.73 -0.68 17.77
CA ILE A 54 5.81 -0.11 18.77
C ILE A 54 6.18 -0.53 20.19
N GLY A 55 5.88 0.31 21.17
CA GLY A 55 6.22 0.09 22.59
C GLY A 55 5.83 -1.27 23.15
N PRO A 56 4.59 -1.80 22.87
CA PRO A 56 4.18 -3.13 23.28
C PRO A 56 5.05 -4.27 22.74
N PHE A 57 5.85 -4.02 21.70
CA PHE A 57 6.77 -4.99 21.08
C PHE A 57 8.25 -4.58 21.19
N GLY A 58 8.56 -3.71 22.15
CA GLY A 58 9.92 -3.43 22.62
C GLY A 58 10.56 -2.15 22.06
N SER A 59 9.82 -1.35 21.28
CA SER A 59 10.31 -0.10 20.70
C SER A 59 10.60 0.98 21.75
N GLU A 60 11.54 1.85 21.37
CA GLU A 60 11.80 3.15 22.02
C GLU A 60 10.93 4.27 21.45
N ILE A 61 10.18 4.01 20.38
CA ILE A 61 9.26 4.98 19.79
C ILE A 61 8.06 5.15 20.73
N ASP A 62 7.66 6.38 20.96
CA ASP A 62 6.57 6.72 21.86
C ASP A 62 5.20 6.34 21.23
N THR A 63 4.54 5.31 21.78
CA THR A 63 3.23 4.83 21.32
C THR A 63 2.26 4.63 22.48
N PRO A 64 1.93 5.71 23.24
CA PRO A 64 1.18 5.59 24.50
C PRO A 64 -0.24 5.05 24.33
N VAL A 65 -0.89 5.25 23.18
CA VAL A 65 -2.23 4.72 22.91
C VAL A 65 -2.16 3.21 22.71
N LEU A 66 -1.21 2.72 21.91
CA LEU A 66 -0.97 1.29 21.70
C LEU A 66 -0.52 0.61 22.99
N ASP A 67 0.32 1.27 23.81
CA ASP A 67 0.71 0.77 25.14
C ASP A 67 -0.52 0.55 26.03
N ARG A 68 -1.45 1.53 26.07
CA ARG A 68 -2.69 1.44 26.82
C ARG A 68 -3.61 0.33 26.31
N LEU A 69 -3.78 0.21 25.00
CA LEU A 69 -4.59 -0.85 24.39
C LEU A 69 -4.01 -2.24 24.67
N ALA A 70 -2.69 -2.39 24.55
CA ALA A 70 -2.00 -3.65 24.84
C ALA A 70 -2.04 -4.00 26.35
N ALA A 71 -1.92 -3.00 27.24
CA ALA A 71 -2.02 -3.21 28.69
C ALA A 71 -3.39 -3.73 29.12
N ASN A 72 -4.47 -3.30 28.46
CA ASN A 72 -5.84 -3.70 28.72
C ASN A 72 -6.35 -4.84 27.82
N GLY A 73 -5.58 -5.21 26.81
CA GLY A 73 -5.92 -6.19 25.80
C GLY A 73 -4.92 -7.33 25.71
N LEU A 74 -4.74 -7.84 24.48
CA LEU A 74 -3.90 -8.99 24.17
C LEU A 74 -2.84 -8.61 23.14
N ARG A 75 -1.67 -9.24 23.25
CA ARG A 75 -0.57 -9.19 22.27
C ARG A 75 -0.33 -10.59 21.72
N LEU A 76 -0.44 -10.77 20.43
CA LEU A 76 -0.11 -12.03 19.77
C LEU A 76 1.32 -11.92 19.23
N THR A 77 2.24 -12.66 19.83
CA THR A 77 3.67 -12.59 19.45
C THR A 77 4.02 -13.53 18.31
N ASN A 78 3.07 -14.38 17.89
CA ASN A 78 3.23 -15.35 16.81
C ASN A 78 2.14 -15.19 15.75
N PHE A 79 1.79 -13.94 15.45
CA PHE A 79 0.87 -13.57 14.38
C PHE A 79 1.66 -13.38 13.08
N HIS A 80 1.20 -14.02 12.01
CA HIS A 80 1.86 -14.07 10.72
C HIS A 80 0.97 -13.53 9.60
N THR A 81 1.59 -12.89 8.64
CA THR A 81 0.98 -12.36 7.41
C THR A 81 1.57 -13.03 6.17
N THR A 82 1.14 -12.62 4.99
CA THR A 82 1.91 -12.85 3.77
C THR A 82 3.10 -11.89 3.73
N PRO A 83 4.12 -12.14 2.87
CA PRO A 83 5.28 -11.25 2.80
C PRO A 83 5.03 -9.89 2.16
N LEU A 84 3.84 -9.64 1.56
CA LEU A 84 3.51 -8.42 0.83
C LEU A 84 2.11 -7.89 1.13
N CYS A 85 1.92 -6.59 0.86
CA CYS A 85 0.72 -5.82 1.23
C CYS A 85 -0.58 -6.30 0.54
N SER A 86 -0.71 -6.32 -0.80
CA SER A 86 -1.96 -6.76 -1.46
C SER A 86 -2.36 -8.19 -1.09
N PRO A 87 -1.44 -9.17 -1.08
CA PRO A 87 -1.73 -10.52 -0.60
C PRO A 87 -2.28 -10.56 0.82
N SER A 88 -1.66 -9.81 1.75
CA SER A 88 -2.11 -9.75 3.15
C SER A 88 -3.48 -9.08 3.29
N ARG A 89 -3.70 -7.97 2.58
CA ARG A 89 -4.99 -7.24 2.60
C ARG A 89 -6.11 -8.12 2.06
N ALA A 90 -5.86 -8.88 0.98
CA ALA A 90 -6.82 -9.85 0.45
C ALA A 90 -7.10 -10.97 1.47
N ALA A 91 -6.07 -11.56 2.06
CA ALA A 91 -6.21 -12.62 3.05
C ALA A 91 -6.98 -12.16 4.31
N LEU A 92 -6.68 -10.97 4.84
CA LEU A 92 -7.36 -10.36 5.98
C LEU A 92 -8.85 -10.16 5.73
N LEU A 93 -9.20 -9.54 4.59
CA LEU A 93 -10.58 -9.18 4.29
C LEU A 93 -11.45 -10.37 3.86
N THR A 94 -10.84 -11.47 3.43
CA THR A 94 -11.58 -12.61 2.88
C THR A 94 -11.52 -13.87 3.75
N GLY A 95 -10.52 -14.00 4.64
CA GLY A 95 -10.23 -15.24 5.37
C GLY A 95 -9.74 -16.38 4.46
N ILE A 96 -9.31 -16.05 3.23
CA ILE A 96 -8.88 -16.99 2.20
C ILE A 96 -7.39 -16.74 1.92
N ASN A 97 -6.62 -17.80 1.68
CA ASN A 97 -5.23 -17.70 1.26
C ASN A 97 -5.10 -16.81 0.02
N SER A 98 -4.10 -15.94 0.03
CA SER A 98 -3.97 -14.84 -0.93
C SER A 98 -4.02 -15.30 -2.40
N HIS A 99 -3.32 -16.37 -2.77
CA HIS A 99 -3.35 -16.93 -4.12
C HIS A 99 -4.76 -17.42 -4.49
N ARG A 100 -5.48 -18.09 -3.58
CA ARG A 100 -6.88 -18.49 -3.81
C ARG A 100 -7.83 -17.31 -3.94
N ALA A 101 -7.53 -16.20 -3.26
CA ALA A 101 -8.25 -14.94 -3.42
C ALA A 101 -7.90 -14.21 -4.71
N GLY A 102 -6.83 -14.63 -5.42
CA GLY A 102 -6.36 -14.06 -6.67
C GLY A 102 -5.19 -13.08 -6.50
N PHE A 103 -4.60 -12.98 -5.31
CA PHE A 103 -3.54 -12.03 -4.97
C PHE A 103 -2.26 -12.76 -4.52
N GLY A 104 -1.60 -13.46 -5.45
CA GLY A 104 -0.27 -14.01 -5.21
C GLY A 104 0.86 -12.98 -5.29
N PHE A 105 0.56 -11.75 -5.72
CA PHE A 105 1.48 -10.62 -5.81
C PHE A 105 0.72 -9.31 -5.62
N VAL A 106 1.42 -8.16 -5.66
CA VAL A 106 0.79 -6.83 -5.59
C VAL A 106 -0.05 -6.50 -6.82
N ALA A 107 -0.98 -5.57 -6.68
CA ALA A 107 -2.03 -5.29 -7.65
C ALA A 107 -1.58 -4.52 -8.92
N ASN A 108 -0.28 -4.56 -9.29
CA ASN A 108 0.29 -3.73 -10.36
C ASN A 108 0.14 -4.33 -11.76
N ALA A 109 0.01 -5.65 -11.88
CA ALA A 109 -0.03 -6.37 -13.16
C ALA A 109 -1.16 -7.40 -13.19
N ASP A 110 -1.30 -8.11 -14.31
CA ASP A 110 -2.12 -9.31 -14.43
C ASP A 110 -1.47 -10.27 -15.42
N PRO A 111 -0.62 -11.17 -14.96
CA PRO A 111 0.06 -12.13 -15.83
C PRO A 111 -0.86 -13.21 -16.41
N GLY A 112 -2.15 -13.23 -16.04
CA GLY A 112 -3.16 -14.09 -16.65
C GLY A 112 -3.30 -15.48 -16.01
N TYR A 113 -2.91 -15.64 -14.75
CA TYR A 113 -3.02 -16.91 -14.02
C TYR A 113 -4.04 -16.83 -12.87
N PRO A 114 -4.66 -17.95 -12.46
CA PRO A 114 -5.72 -17.94 -11.43
C PRO A 114 -5.30 -17.31 -10.10
N GLY A 115 -4.10 -17.60 -9.60
CA GLY A 115 -3.57 -17.05 -8.36
C GLY A 115 -3.07 -15.60 -8.46
N LEU A 116 -3.03 -15.05 -9.67
CA LEU A 116 -2.45 -13.74 -10.00
C LEU A 116 -3.43 -12.88 -10.82
N ARG A 117 -4.72 -12.95 -10.51
CA ARG A 117 -5.76 -12.12 -11.13
C ARG A 117 -5.68 -10.67 -10.71
N LEU A 118 -5.17 -10.43 -9.51
CA LEU A 118 -4.98 -9.13 -8.86
C LEU A 118 -6.28 -8.29 -8.80
N GLU A 119 -7.39 -9.02 -8.75
CA GLU A 119 -8.76 -8.54 -8.52
C GLU A 119 -9.51 -9.59 -7.71
N LEU A 120 -10.37 -9.16 -6.78
CA LEU A 120 -11.21 -10.06 -6.00
C LEU A 120 -12.27 -10.72 -6.91
N ALA A 121 -12.24 -12.04 -7.02
CA ALA A 121 -13.16 -12.80 -7.85
C ALA A 121 -14.62 -12.74 -7.32
N ASP A 122 -15.58 -13.06 -8.20
CA ASP A 122 -17.01 -12.98 -7.86
C ASP A 122 -17.46 -14.00 -6.81
N ASP A 123 -16.73 -15.11 -6.67
CA ASP A 123 -16.97 -16.16 -5.67
C ASP A 123 -16.23 -15.94 -4.34
N VAL A 124 -15.46 -14.84 -4.23
CA VAL A 124 -14.75 -14.44 -3.00
C VAL A 124 -15.62 -13.48 -2.20
N LEU A 125 -16.07 -13.90 -1.02
CA LEU A 125 -16.84 -13.10 -0.09
C LEU A 125 -15.90 -12.37 0.88
N THR A 126 -16.15 -11.09 1.12
CA THR A 126 -15.35 -10.28 2.04
C THR A 126 -16.02 -10.11 3.40
N LEU A 127 -15.25 -9.90 4.45
CA LEU A 127 -15.75 -9.63 5.80
C LEU A 127 -16.75 -8.45 5.85
N PRO A 128 -16.48 -7.28 5.22
CA PRO A 128 -17.47 -6.20 5.20
C PRO A 128 -18.75 -6.56 4.46
N GLU A 129 -18.75 -7.43 3.42
CA GLU A 129 -19.98 -7.92 2.80
C GLU A 129 -20.82 -8.72 3.79
N ILE A 130 -20.19 -9.56 4.63
CA ILE A 130 -20.87 -10.36 5.67
C ILE A 130 -21.43 -9.43 6.75
N LEU A 131 -20.63 -8.52 7.27
CA LEU A 131 -21.04 -7.61 8.34
C LEU A 131 -22.18 -6.69 7.90
N ARG A 132 -22.09 -6.11 6.70
CA ARG A 132 -23.16 -5.28 6.12
C ARG A 132 -24.46 -6.05 5.96
N ALA A 133 -24.40 -7.30 5.49
CA ALA A 133 -25.59 -8.16 5.37
C ALA A 133 -26.22 -8.50 6.73
N ASN A 134 -25.46 -8.36 7.83
CA ASN A 134 -25.91 -8.55 9.20
C ASN A 134 -26.13 -7.23 9.97
N GLY A 135 -26.39 -6.13 9.27
CA GLY A 135 -26.85 -4.88 9.87
C GLY A 135 -25.76 -3.94 10.39
N TYR A 136 -24.49 -4.19 10.11
CA TYR A 136 -23.40 -3.25 10.40
C TYR A 136 -23.36 -2.11 9.39
N ALA A 137 -22.96 -0.93 9.82
CA ALA A 137 -22.40 0.08 8.93
C ALA A 137 -20.93 -0.28 8.63
N THR A 138 -20.50 -0.14 7.38
CA THR A 138 -19.17 -0.63 6.96
C THR A 138 -18.37 0.47 6.29
N TYR A 139 -17.22 0.81 6.86
CA TYR A 139 -16.38 1.91 6.44
C TYR A 139 -14.96 1.44 6.15
N ALA A 140 -14.38 1.93 5.04
CA ALA A 140 -12.96 1.81 4.77
C ALA A 140 -12.34 3.20 4.62
N VAL A 141 -11.19 3.41 5.27
CA VAL A 141 -10.41 4.64 5.13
C VAL A 141 -8.95 4.27 4.95
N GLY A 142 -8.32 4.85 3.92
CA GLY A 142 -6.89 4.69 3.65
C GLY A 142 -6.56 3.83 2.43
N LYS A 143 -5.43 3.10 2.50
CA LYS A 143 -4.90 2.27 1.41
C LYS A 143 -5.78 1.05 1.16
N TRP A 144 -6.18 0.86 -0.10
CA TRP A 144 -6.93 -0.32 -0.53
C TRP A 144 -6.03 -1.39 -1.14
N HIS A 145 -5.33 -1.07 -2.22
CA HIS A 145 -4.35 -1.91 -2.94
C HIS A 145 -4.88 -3.30 -3.38
N LEU A 146 -6.19 -3.41 -3.67
CA LEU A 146 -6.84 -4.61 -4.20
C LEU A 146 -7.55 -4.34 -5.55
N VAL A 147 -6.97 -3.44 -6.33
CA VAL A 147 -7.44 -3.05 -7.67
C VAL A 147 -6.25 -2.99 -8.60
N ARG A 148 -6.32 -3.64 -9.76
CA ARG A 148 -5.26 -3.57 -10.77
C ARG A 148 -5.03 -2.14 -11.26
N ASP A 149 -3.79 -1.76 -11.46
CA ASP A 149 -3.41 -0.43 -11.95
C ASP A 149 -4.15 -0.03 -13.23
N ALA A 150 -4.32 -0.96 -14.16
CA ALA A 150 -5.06 -0.72 -15.40
C ALA A 150 -6.55 -0.39 -15.21
N THR A 151 -7.09 -0.56 -13.99
CA THR A 151 -8.50 -0.32 -13.67
C THR A 151 -8.71 0.82 -12.65
N LEU A 152 -7.69 1.64 -12.40
CA LEU A 152 -7.76 2.80 -11.48
C LEU A 152 -8.57 3.99 -12.07
N HIS A 153 -8.88 3.99 -13.35
CA HIS A 153 -9.52 5.11 -14.03
C HIS A 153 -11.07 5.05 -13.96
N PRO A 154 -11.76 6.20 -14.06
CA PRO A 154 -13.23 6.28 -13.91
C PRO A 154 -14.05 5.47 -14.89
N ALA A 155 -13.51 5.15 -16.08
CA ALA A 155 -14.19 4.35 -17.12
C ALA A 155 -13.99 2.83 -16.95
N ALA A 156 -13.17 2.38 -15.99
CA ALA A 156 -12.96 0.96 -15.72
C ALA A 156 -14.14 0.32 -14.97
N ARG A 157 -14.20 -1.02 -15.03
CA ARG A 157 -15.05 -1.79 -14.12
C ARG A 157 -14.53 -1.60 -12.68
N ARG A 158 -15.46 -1.52 -11.72
CA ARG A 158 -15.15 -1.24 -10.33
C ARG A 158 -15.45 -2.42 -9.40
N ASP A 159 -15.46 -3.65 -9.93
CA ASP A 159 -15.91 -4.83 -9.20
C ASP A 159 -15.06 -5.15 -7.97
N SER A 160 -13.78 -4.74 -8.01
CA SER A 160 -12.83 -4.90 -6.88
C SER A 160 -12.65 -3.63 -6.03
N TRP A 161 -13.38 -2.54 -6.32
CA TRP A 161 -13.32 -1.30 -5.54
C TRP A 161 -14.04 -1.47 -4.20
N PRO A 162 -13.64 -0.74 -3.14
CA PRO A 162 -14.15 -0.95 -1.77
C PRO A 162 -15.68 -0.97 -1.66
N THR A 163 -16.36 0.02 -2.30
CA THR A 163 -17.82 0.11 -2.24
C THR A 163 -18.56 -1.02 -2.97
N ARG A 164 -17.86 -1.77 -3.85
CA ARG A 164 -18.38 -2.99 -4.49
C ARG A 164 -18.04 -4.26 -3.74
N ARG A 165 -17.19 -4.12 -2.71
CA ARG A 165 -16.70 -5.23 -1.87
C ARG A 165 -17.14 -5.09 -0.41
N GLY A 166 -18.33 -4.49 -0.22
CA GLY A 166 -19.05 -4.53 1.05
C GLY A 166 -18.96 -3.28 1.91
N PHE A 167 -18.22 -2.25 1.51
CA PHE A 167 -18.16 -1.01 2.26
C PHE A 167 -19.25 -0.02 1.82
N ASP A 168 -19.95 0.57 2.80
CA ASP A 168 -20.94 1.63 2.57
C ASP A 168 -20.26 2.94 2.18
N ARG A 169 -19.11 3.24 2.81
CA ARG A 169 -18.29 4.43 2.54
C ARG A 169 -16.82 4.04 2.39
N TYR A 170 -16.13 4.78 1.54
CA TYR A 170 -14.70 4.69 1.35
C TYR A 170 -14.07 6.06 1.18
N TYR A 171 -12.92 6.30 1.82
CA TYR A 171 -12.05 7.42 1.54
C TYR A 171 -10.59 7.00 1.60
N GLY A 172 -9.81 7.23 0.52
CA GLY A 172 -8.40 6.85 0.54
C GLY A 172 -7.79 6.67 -0.84
N SER A 173 -6.68 5.93 -0.91
CA SER A 173 -5.95 5.59 -2.12
C SER A 173 -6.19 4.15 -2.55
N LEU A 174 -6.46 3.95 -3.84
CA LEU A 174 -6.54 2.59 -4.41
C LEU A 174 -5.14 2.02 -4.70
N GLU A 175 -4.13 2.87 -4.79
CA GLU A 175 -2.74 2.55 -5.14
C GLU A 175 -1.93 2.02 -3.94
N GLY A 176 -0.77 1.41 -4.21
CA GLY A 176 0.09 0.78 -3.22
C GLY A 176 0.84 1.76 -2.32
N LEU A 177 1.20 2.93 -2.84
CA LEU A 177 1.94 3.97 -2.11
C LEU A 177 1.38 5.35 -2.43
N ASN A 178 1.75 6.36 -1.65
CA ASN A 178 1.39 7.75 -1.96
C ASN A 178 2.32 8.74 -1.23
N SER A 179 2.35 9.99 -1.68
CA SER A 179 2.94 11.08 -0.90
C SER A 179 2.05 11.42 0.29
N PHE A 180 2.65 11.75 1.44
CA PHE A 180 1.90 12.17 2.63
C PHE A 180 1.51 13.64 2.60
N TYR A 181 2.15 14.46 1.76
CA TYR A 181 1.86 15.89 1.64
C TYR A 181 1.07 16.26 0.39
N TYR A 182 1.19 15.47 -0.69
CA TYR A 182 0.49 15.70 -1.95
C TYR A 182 0.06 14.39 -2.62
N PRO A 183 -0.87 13.64 -2.01
CA PRO A 183 -1.32 12.38 -2.58
C PRO A 183 -1.71 12.50 -4.05
N ASN A 184 -1.30 11.50 -4.86
CA ASN A 184 -1.57 11.50 -6.30
C ASN A 184 -3.07 11.51 -6.60
N GLN A 185 -3.79 10.51 -6.11
CA GLN A 185 -5.22 10.39 -6.32
C GLN A 185 -5.90 9.86 -5.06
N LEU A 186 -6.85 10.62 -4.55
CA LEU A 186 -7.75 10.17 -3.51
C LEU A 186 -9.11 9.83 -4.10
N ILE A 187 -9.76 8.84 -3.53
CA ILE A 187 -11.09 8.38 -3.93
C ILE A 187 -12.03 8.58 -2.75
N SER A 188 -13.17 9.20 -3.00
CA SER A 188 -14.31 9.23 -2.08
C SER A 188 -15.41 8.34 -2.64
N ASP A 189 -15.75 7.28 -1.91
CA ASP A 189 -16.65 6.20 -2.29
C ASP A 189 -16.21 5.51 -3.60
N SER A 190 -16.65 6.00 -4.74
CA SER A 190 -16.26 5.48 -6.06
C SER A 190 -15.89 6.58 -7.05
N SER A 191 -15.53 7.76 -6.56
CA SER A 191 -15.23 8.92 -7.40
C SER A 191 -13.90 9.54 -6.99
N PRO A 192 -13.04 9.92 -7.94
CA PRO A 192 -11.84 10.68 -7.65
C PRO A 192 -12.18 12.00 -6.96
N VAL A 193 -11.41 12.33 -5.93
CA VAL A 193 -11.44 13.65 -5.32
C VAL A 193 -10.61 14.60 -6.17
N ASN A 194 -11.24 15.65 -6.71
CA ASN A 194 -10.54 16.59 -7.58
C ASN A 194 -9.88 17.69 -6.75
N ILE A 195 -8.62 17.49 -6.40
CA ILE A 195 -7.79 18.46 -5.68
C ILE A 195 -6.71 18.95 -6.65
N GLU A 196 -6.53 20.28 -6.73
CA GLU A 196 -5.46 20.88 -7.49
C GLU A 196 -4.32 21.37 -6.60
N GLU A 197 -4.63 21.71 -5.35
CA GLU A 197 -3.68 22.17 -4.34
C GLU A 197 -4.08 21.64 -2.98
N TYR A 198 -3.14 21.06 -2.25
CA TYR A 198 -3.31 20.69 -0.85
C TYR A 198 -2.99 21.89 0.06
N PRO A 199 -3.68 22.04 1.21
CA PRO A 199 -3.29 23.00 2.23
C PRO A 199 -1.81 22.83 2.66
N GLU A 200 -1.19 23.91 3.11
CA GLU A 200 0.23 23.90 3.53
C GLU A 200 0.48 22.95 4.73
N ASP A 201 -0.51 22.80 5.61
CA ASP A 201 -0.50 21.93 6.78
C ASP A 201 -1.09 20.53 6.51
N TYR A 202 -1.38 20.22 5.24
CA TYR A 202 -1.94 18.90 4.88
C TYR A 202 -0.99 17.76 5.20
N TYR A 203 -1.53 16.72 5.84
CA TYR A 203 -0.85 15.46 6.05
C TYR A 203 -1.81 14.28 5.91
N LEU A 204 -1.48 13.31 5.08
CA LEU A 204 -2.38 12.22 4.66
C LEU A 204 -2.92 11.39 5.83
N THR A 205 -2.08 11.11 6.85
CA THR A 205 -2.51 10.38 8.05
C THR A 205 -3.58 11.13 8.83
N ASP A 206 -3.46 12.45 8.93
CA ASP A 206 -4.44 13.30 9.61
C ASP A 206 -5.76 13.37 8.83
N ASP A 207 -5.68 13.50 7.50
CA ASP A 207 -6.84 13.51 6.60
C ASP A 207 -7.62 12.18 6.67
N TYR A 208 -6.93 11.05 6.65
CA TYR A 208 -7.56 9.76 6.88
C TYR A 208 -8.25 9.67 8.24
N THR A 209 -7.61 10.20 9.27
CA THR A 209 -8.16 10.20 10.62
C THR A 209 -9.42 11.06 10.73
N ASP A 210 -9.42 12.24 10.08
CA ASP A 210 -10.59 13.13 10.03
C ASP A 210 -11.79 12.44 9.38
N HIS A 211 -11.58 11.73 8.28
CA HIS A 211 -12.63 10.96 7.61
C HIS A 211 -13.13 9.80 8.47
N ALA A 212 -12.24 9.03 9.10
CA ALA A 212 -12.61 7.92 9.97
C ALA A 212 -13.46 8.39 11.17
N VAL A 213 -13.01 9.41 11.87
CA VAL A 213 -13.74 10.05 12.98
C VAL A 213 -15.07 10.65 12.50
N GLY A 214 -15.05 11.30 11.32
CA GLY A 214 -16.23 11.87 10.68
C GLY A 214 -17.30 10.83 10.43
N TYR A 215 -16.98 9.68 9.87
CA TYR A 215 -17.93 8.58 9.61
C TYR A 215 -18.55 8.01 10.89
N ILE A 216 -17.76 7.86 11.97
CA ILE A 216 -18.28 7.42 13.28
C ILE A 216 -19.28 8.45 13.82
N LYS A 217 -18.92 9.73 13.83
CA LYS A 217 -19.79 10.82 14.33
C LYS A 217 -21.05 10.98 13.49
N GLU A 218 -20.95 10.89 12.16
CA GLU A 218 -22.08 10.93 11.24
C GLU A 218 -23.05 9.78 11.52
N LEU A 219 -22.54 8.55 11.66
CA LEU A 219 -23.37 7.41 12.00
C LEU A 219 -24.13 7.64 13.31
N ARG A 220 -23.44 8.08 14.37
CA ARG A 220 -24.06 8.27 15.69
C ARG A 220 -25.08 9.39 15.72
N ALA A 221 -24.95 10.40 14.85
CA ALA A 221 -25.96 11.45 14.70
C ALA A 221 -27.27 10.93 14.07
N HIS A 222 -27.24 9.83 13.31
CA HIS A 222 -28.41 9.26 12.63
C HIS A 222 -28.92 7.98 13.29
N ASP A 223 -28.04 7.12 13.79
CA ASP A 223 -28.36 5.87 14.47
C ASP A 223 -27.36 5.58 15.59
N ALA A 224 -27.78 5.82 16.81
CA ALA A 224 -26.95 5.62 17.98
C ALA A 224 -26.72 4.13 18.33
N THR A 225 -27.44 3.21 17.71
CA THR A 225 -27.47 1.78 18.08
C THR A 225 -26.82 0.87 17.06
N LYS A 226 -26.70 1.31 15.80
CA LYS A 226 -26.16 0.52 14.72
C LYS A 226 -24.65 0.31 14.89
N PRO A 227 -24.14 -0.94 15.06
CA PRO A 227 -22.72 -1.17 15.15
C PRO A 227 -22.03 -0.87 13.80
N PHE A 228 -20.73 -0.59 13.86
CA PHE A 228 -19.94 -0.34 12.66
C PHE A 228 -18.69 -1.24 12.59
N PHE A 229 -18.26 -1.47 11.37
CA PHE A 229 -16.95 -2.00 11.02
C PHE A 229 -16.15 -0.92 10.31
N LEU A 230 -15.01 -0.55 10.86
CA LEU A 230 -14.05 0.38 10.27
C LEU A 230 -12.76 -0.37 9.92
N TYR A 231 -12.47 -0.50 8.63
CA TYR A 231 -11.17 -0.89 8.11
C TYR A 231 -10.33 0.37 7.92
N PHE A 232 -9.43 0.63 8.87
CA PHE A 232 -8.60 1.82 8.92
C PHE A 232 -7.18 1.45 8.49
N ALA A 233 -6.92 1.55 7.19
CA ALA A 233 -5.72 1.05 6.53
C ALA A 233 -4.79 2.20 6.17
N HIS A 234 -3.79 2.46 7.00
CA HIS A 234 -2.81 3.51 6.75
C HIS A 234 -1.89 3.18 5.56
N THR A 235 -1.40 4.22 4.86
CA THR A 235 -0.32 4.12 3.88
C THR A 235 1.05 4.14 4.56
N ALA A 236 1.15 4.75 5.76
CA ALA A 236 2.35 4.71 6.60
C ALA A 236 2.56 3.27 7.13
N MET A 237 3.76 2.75 7.14
CA MET A 237 5.10 3.39 7.00
C MET A 237 5.69 3.21 5.60
N HIS A 238 4.93 2.87 4.57
CA HIS A 238 5.46 2.68 3.22
C HIS A 238 6.20 3.93 2.71
N GLY A 239 7.25 3.73 1.93
CA GLY A 239 7.95 4.82 1.25
C GLY A 239 7.06 5.59 0.24
N PRO A 240 7.36 6.85 -0.07
CA PRO A 240 8.44 7.66 0.48
C PRO A 240 8.22 8.03 1.95
N LEU A 241 9.29 7.99 2.77
CA LEU A 241 9.20 8.37 4.17
C LEU A 241 9.08 9.91 4.29
N GLN A 242 7.97 10.35 4.83
CA GLN A 242 7.65 11.75 5.05
C GLN A 242 6.90 11.89 6.38
N ALA A 243 7.31 12.80 7.25
CA ALA A 243 6.67 13.03 8.56
C ALA A 243 6.59 14.51 8.89
N LYS A 244 5.60 14.87 9.70
CA LYS A 244 5.43 16.26 10.15
C LYS A 244 6.67 16.73 10.91
N PRO A 245 7.11 17.99 10.74
CA PRO A 245 8.31 18.52 11.39
C PRO A 245 8.31 18.36 12.92
N GLU A 246 7.16 18.59 13.55
CA GLU A 246 6.99 18.44 15.00
C GLU A 246 7.15 16.99 15.47
N ASP A 247 6.72 16.00 14.70
CA ASP A 247 6.86 14.59 15.03
C ASP A 247 8.32 14.14 14.83
N GLN A 248 8.99 14.58 13.75
CA GLN A 248 10.42 14.34 13.57
C GLN A 248 11.26 14.93 14.70
N ALA A 249 10.92 16.14 15.18
CA ALA A 249 11.66 16.85 16.21
C ALA A 249 11.72 16.10 17.54
N LYS A 250 10.71 15.30 17.88
CA LYS A 250 10.68 14.44 19.10
C LYS A 250 11.80 13.42 19.12
N TYR A 251 12.25 12.97 17.94
CA TYR A 251 13.22 11.88 17.78
C TYR A 251 14.62 12.35 17.43
N ARG A 252 14.87 13.67 17.36
CA ARG A 252 16.21 14.23 17.06
C ARG A 252 17.27 13.67 17.99
N GLY A 253 18.29 13.04 17.39
CA GLY A 253 19.46 12.50 18.08
C GLY A 253 19.22 11.22 18.85
N ARG A 254 18.03 10.59 18.74
CA ARG A 254 17.74 9.30 19.43
C ARG A 254 18.47 8.11 18.79
N TYR A 255 18.89 8.22 17.53
CA TYR A 255 19.40 7.07 16.74
C TYR A 255 20.91 7.11 16.49
N ARG A 256 21.66 7.95 17.22
CA ARG A 256 23.13 8.10 17.11
C ARG A 256 23.91 6.83 17.36
N GLU A 257 23.40 5.95 18.23
CA GLU A 257 24.04 4.68 18.55
C GLU A 257 23.84 3.62 17.46
N GLY A 258 22.97 3.88 16.48
CA GLY A 258 22.74 3.07 15.29
C GLY A 258 21.93 1.81 15.51
N TRP A 259 21.68 1.14 14.38
CA TRP A 259 20.79 -0.03 14.33
C TRP A 259 21.30 -1.25 15.09
N ASP A 260 22.60 -1.48 15.20
CA ASP A 260 23.14 -2.65 15.92
C ASP A 260 22.82 -2.56 17.42
N ARG A 261 22.98 -1.38 18.02
CA ARG A 261 22.63 -1.15 19.44
C ARG A 261 21.13 -1.07 19.66
N LEU A 262 20.42 -0.41 18.76
CA LEU A 262 18.97 -0.35 18.81
C LEU A 262 18.35 -1.74 18.81
N ARG A 263 18.83 -2.61 17.91
CA ARG A 263 18.39 -4.00 17.80
C ARG A 263 18.63 -4.77 19.12
N GLN A 264 19.79 -4.59 19.75
CA GLN A 264 20.08 -5.19 21.06
C GLN A 264 19.14 -4.67 22.15
N SER A 265 18.89 -3.37 22.20
CA SER A 265 18.00 -2.74 23.17
C SER A 265 16.56 -3.20 23.03
N ARG A 266 16.01 -3.20 21.80
CA ARG A 266 14.67 -3.69 21.50
C ARG A 266 14.49 -5.16 21.89
N PHE A 267 15.47 -6.01 21.57
CA PHE A 267 15.41 -7.42 21.94
C PHE A 267 15.46 -7.64 23.46
N ALA A 268 16.32 -6.90 24.18
CA ALA A 268 16.35 -6.94 25.64
C ALA A 268 14.99 -6.52 26.24
N SER A 269 14.35 -5.50 25.68
CA SER A 269 13.00 -5.06 26.06
C SER A 269 11.95 -6.16 25.80
N GLN A 270 12.01 -6.83 24.67
CA GLN A 270 11.10 -7.93 24.32
C GLN A 270 11.21 -9.11 25.27
N LEU A 271 12.43 -9.50 25.66
CA LEU A 271 12.67 -10.54 26.66
C LEU A 271 12.15 -10.12 28.05
N ALA A 272 12.39 -8.86 28.46
CA ALA A 272 11.90 -8.33 29.73
C ALA A 272 10.36 -8.28 29.79
N GLN A 273 9.70 -8.05 28.65
CA GLN A 273 8.24 -8.07 28.53
C GLN A 273 7.65 -9.50 28.39
N GLY A 274 8.48 -10.54 28.34
CA GLY A 274 8.05 -11.93 28.19
C GLY A 274 7.45 -12.27 26.82
N LEU A 275 7.83 -11.53 25.76
CA LEU A 275 7.32 -11.78 24.40
C LEU A 275 7.93 -13.05 23.79
N PHE A 276 9.11 -13.45 24.26
CA PHE A 276 9.82 -14.66 23.83
C PHE A 276 10.22 -15.51 25.03
N PRO A 277 10.36 -16.85 24.83
CA PRO A 277 10.89 -17.73 25.87
C PRO A 277 12.30 -17.31 26.33
N PRO A 278 12.67 -17.55 27.59
CA PRO A 278 14.04 -17.38 28.03
C PRO A 278 15.02 -18.24 27.22
N GLY A 279 16.14 -17.66 26.80
CA GLY A 279 17.14 -18.33 25.99
C GLY A 279 16.93 -18.18 24.49
N THR A 280 15.88 -17.47 24.04
CA THR A 280 15.78 -17.07 22.65
C THR A 280 17.00 -16.25 22.23
N GLU A 281 17.54 -16.52 21.06
CA GLU A 281 18.69 -15.83 20.49
C GLU A 281 18.26 -14.91 19.35
N GLN A 282 19.06 -13.90 19.02
CA GLN A 282 18.92 -13.11 17.80
C GLN A 282 20.20 -13.11 16.99
N LYS A 283 20.10 -13.15 15.67
CA LYS A 283 21.25 -12.90 14.80
C LYS A 283 21.59 -11.39 14.87
N PRO A 284 22.86 -11.02 15.11
CA PRO A 284 23.23 -9.61 15.17
C PRO A 284 22.85 -8.82 13.91
N ARG A 285 23.13 -9.38 12.74
CA ARG A 285 22.83 -8.80 11.41
C ARG A 285 22.55 -9.87 10.38
N ASN A 286 21.80 -9.51 9.32
CA ASN A 286 21.78 -10.31 8.10
C ASN A 286 23.14 -10.25 7.40
N THR A 287 23.60 -11.40 6.96
CA THR A 287 24.87 -11.57 6.24
C THR A 287 24.69 -12.33 4.94
N GLU A 288 23.47 -12.64 4.60
CA GLU A 288 23.09 -13.38 3.39
C GLU A 288 23.28 -12.48 2.15
N PRO A 289 23.92 -12.99 1.07
CA PRO A 289 24.18 -12.24 -0.15
C PRO A 289 22.93 -11.53 -0.69
N GLY A 290 23.04 -10.22 -0.93
CA GLY A 290 21.93 -9.37 -1.40
C GLY A 290 21.02 -8.84 -0.29
N TYR A 291 21.15 -9.34 0.95
CA TYR A 291 20.33 -8.92 2.10
C TYR A 291 21.17 -8.42 3.29
N GLU A 292 22.48 -8.22 3.08
CA GLU A 292 23.40 -7.83 4.15
C GLU A 292 23.07 -6.45 4.70
N ALA A 293 23.08 -6.33 6.03
CA ALA A 293 23.13 -5.04 6.72
C ALA A 293 24.58 -4.72 7.10
N GLN A 294 25.03 -3.50 6.80
CA GLN A 294 26.36 -3.03 7.16
C GLN A 294 26.51 -2.86 8.68
N GLU A 295 27.74 -2.94 9.19
CA GLU A 295 28.02 -2.56 10.57
C GLU A 295 27.88 -1.06 10.74
N TRP A 296 27.13 -0.60 11.76
CA TRP A 296 27.01 0.82 12.04
C TRP A 296 28.36 1.51 12.26
N ASP A 297 29.25 0.87 13.02
CA ASP A 297 30.57 1.41 13.33
C ASP A 297 31.51 1.45 12.12
N ALA A 298 31.23 0.73 11.05
CA ALA A 298 31.98 0.77 9.79
C ALA A 298 31.58 1.94 8.87
N LEU A 299 30.45 2.61 9.16
CA LEU A 299 29.96 3.74 8.37
C LEU A 299 30.80 5.01 8.60
N THR A 300 30.85 5.89 7.61
CA THR A 300 31.41 7.24 7.77
C THR A 300 30.54 8.12 8.66
N ASP A 301 31.07 9.19 9.20
CA ASP A 301 30.30 10.15 10.01
C ASP A 301 29.15 10.79 9.23
N GLU A 302 29.37 11.05 7.92
CA GLU A 302 28.35 11.58 7.03
C GLU A 302 27.20 10.58 6.82
N GLN A 303 27.53 9.30 6.56
CA GLN A 303 26.52 8.24 6.44
C GLN A 303 25.74 8.10 7.74
N ARG A 304 26.42 8.02 8.90
CA ARG A 304 25.75 7.93 10.20
C ARG A 304 24.79 9.08 10.43
N SER A 305 25.21 10.32 10.18
CA SER A 305 24.36 11.51 10.34
C SER A 305 23.12 11.46 9.45
N ARG A 306 23.27 11.06 8.18
CA ARG A 306 22.16 10.93 7.25
C ARG A 306 21.22 9.78 7.62
N PHE A 307 21.78 8.62 7.96
CA PHE A 307 21.00 7.43 8.29
C PHE A 307 20.21 7.60 9.60
N GLU A 308 20.78 8.34 10.56
CA GLU A 308 20.06 8.77 11.75
C GLU A 308 18.80 9.57 11.37
N ARG A 309 18.93 10.54 10.43
CA ARG A 309 17.80 11.34 9.94
C ARG A 309 16.67 10.49 9.35
N TYR A 310 16.99 9.46 8.57
CA TYR A 310 15.96 8.58 8.01
C TYR A 310 15.15 7.89 9.11
N MET A 311 15.81 7.41 10.17
CA MET A 311 15.10 6.75 11.27
C MET A 311 14.29 7.71 12.13
N GLU A 312 14.75 8.96 12.30
CA GLU A 312 13.97 10.02 12.96
C GLU A 312 12.66 10.30 12.24
N VAL A 313 12.68 10.32 10.90
CA VAL A 313 11.47 10.47 10.06
C VAL A 313 10.53 9.27 10.24
N TYR A 314 11.07 8.06 10.15
CA TYR A 314 10.30 6.83 10.35
C TYR A 314 9.62 6.80 11.72
N ALA A 315 10.36 7.12 12.78
CA ALA A 315 9.81 7.19 14.14
C ALA A 315 8.70 8.25 14.26
N GLY A 316 8.86 9.41 13.60
CA GLY A 316 7.81 10.43 13.53
C GLY A 316 6.55 9.93 12.80
N MET A 317 6.69 9.09 11.78
CA MET A 317 5.53 8.46 11.11
C MET A 317 4.83 7.45 12.04
N VAL A 318 5.56 6.64 12.80
CA VAL A 318 4.99 5.69 13.79
C VAL A 318 4.24 6.44 14.89
N ASP A 319 4.82 7.50 15.44
CA ASP A 319 4.18 8.39 16.42
C ASP A 319 2.88 8.99 15.88
N SER A 320 2.90 9.46 14.62
CA SER A 320 1.70 9.99 13.94
C SER A 320 0.57 8.95 13.83
N ILE A 321 0.90 7.66 13.62
CA ILE A 321 -0.09 6.57 13.65
C ILE A 321 -0.69 6.39 15.03
N ASP A 322 0.12 6.43 16.09
CA ASP A 322 -0.38 6.32 17.48
C ASP A 322 -1.30 7.49 17.84
N GLN A 323 -0.95 8.73 17.42
CA GLN A 323 -1.81 9.90 17.56
C GLN A 323 -3.13 9.74 16.80
N SER A 324 -3.07 9.22 15.58
CA SER A 324 -4.25 8.94 14.74
C SER A 324 -5.20 7.95 15.44
N LEU A 325 -4.65 6.83 15.94
CA LEU A 325 -5.41 5.86 16.72
C LEU A 325 -5.98 6.48 18.00
N GLY A 326 -5.23 7.37 18.65
CA GLY A 326 -5.68 8.12 19.82
C GLY A 326 -6.97 8.89 19.57
N ARG A 327 -7.07 9.57 18.44
CA ARG A 327 -8.28 10.31 18.03
C ARG A 327 -9.50 9.40 17.84
N ILE A 328 -9.32 8.18 17.33
CA ILE A 328 -10.39 7.18 17.24
C ILE A 328 -10.81 6.72 18.64
N VAL A 329 -9.84 6.36 19.49
CA VAL A 329 -10.09 5.91 20.86
C VAL A 329 -10.78 6.99 21.69
N ASP A 330 -10.33 8.23 21.64
CA ASP A 330 -10.97 9.38 22.31
C ASP A 330 -12.41 9.59 21.84
N THR A 331 -12.67 9.42 20.54
CA THR A 331 -14.03 9.51 19.99
C THR A 331 -14.93 8.40 20.58
N LEU A 332 -14.42 7.17 20.65
CA LEU A 332 -15.17 6.04 21.23
C LEU A 332 -15.40 6.23 22.75
N GLU A 333 -14.43 6.78 23.47
CA GLU A 333 -14.58 7.13 24.90
C GLU A 333 -15.66 8.20 25.12
N GLN A 334 -15.64 9.28 24.32
CA GLN A 334 -16.66 10.33 24.37
C GLN A 334 -18.07 9.82 24.09
N LEU A 335 -18.18 8.78 23.23
CA LEU A 335 -19.45 8.13 22.93
C LEU A 335 -19.84 7.05 23.98
N GLY A 336 -18.94 6.68 24.89
CA GLY A 336 -19.16 5.60 25.86
C GLY A 336 -19.15 4.22 25.23
N GLU A 337 -18.48 4.05 24.09
CA GLU A 337 -18.51 2.82 23.29
C GLU A 337 -17.20 2.03 23.26
N LEU A 338 -16.11 2.59 23.83
CA LEU A 338 -14.79 1.94 23.80
C LEU A 338 -14.83 0.53 24.39
N ASP A 339 -15.54 0.33 25.50
CA ASP A 339 -15.63 -0.98 26.16
C ASP A 339 -16.27 -2.06 25.29
N ASN A 340 -17.19 -1.66 24.37
CA ASN A 340 -17.84 -2.57 23.45
C ASN A 340 -17.36 -2.39 21.98
N THR A 341 -16.10 -2.04 21.83
CA THR A 341 -15.45 -1.98 20.53
C THR A 341 -14.27 -2.95 20.51
N ILE A 342 -14.23 -3.82 19.50
CA ILE A 342 -13.07 -4.65 19.17
C ILE A 342 -12.11 -3.77 18.39
N ILE A 343 -10.92 -3.50 18.95
CA ILE A 343 -9.85 -2.80 18.25
C ILE A 343 -8.73 -3.79 17.96
N VAL A 344 -8.40 -3.96 16.69
CA VAL A 344 -7.25 -4.73 16.23
C VAL A 344 -6.25 -3.77 15.61
N PHE A 345 -4.97 -3.90 15.97
CA PHE A 345 -3.85 -3.21 15.35
C PHE A 345 -2.83 -4.23 14.86
N THR A 346 -2.43 -4.13 13.61
CA THR A 346 -1.39 -4.99 13.01
C THR A 346 -0.80 -4.35 11.75
N SER A 347 0.28 -4.96 11.21
CA SER A 347 0.89 -4.63 9.92
C SER A 347 0.50 -5.65 8.85
N ASP A 348 0.60 -5.28 7.59
CA ASP A 348 0.32 -6.19 6.47
C ASP A 348 1.54 -7.04 6.07
N ASN A 349 2.75 -6.63 6.37
CA ASN A 349 4.00 -7.39 6.26
C ASN A 349 5.05 -6.81 7.21
N GLY A 350 6.20 -7.43 7.28
CA GLY A 350 7.33 -6.93 8.06
C GLY A 350 7.96 -5.67 7.45
N GLY A 351 8.86 -5.04 8.21
CA GLY A 351 9.63 -3.88 7.78
C GLY A 351 10.49 -4.19 6.55
N THR A 352 10.65 -3.19 5.71
CA THR A 352 11.21 -3.31 4.36
C THR A 352 12.72 -3.08 4.28
N ALA A 353 13.34 -3.51 3.19
CA ALA A 353 14.72 -3.21 2.81
C ALA A 353 14.83 -2.42 1.50
N GLU A 354 13.72 -1.85 1.02
CA GLU A 354 13.60 -1.17 -0.29
C GLU A 354 14.59 -0.02 -0.47
N GLY A 355 14.99 0.68 0.60
CA GLY A 355 16.03 1.70 0.51
C GLY A 355 17.43 1.17 0.18
N GLY A 356 17.60 -0.14 0.07
CA GLY A 356 18.89 -0.76 -0.21
C GLY A 356 19.90 -0.62 0.92
N PRO A 357 21.20 -0.82 0.66
CA PRO A 357 22.22 -0.76 1.70
C PRO A 357 22.45 0.64 2.30
N GLU A 358 22.19 1.71 1.54
CA GLU A 358 22.51 3.09 1.93
C GLU A 358 21.29 4.00 2.11
N GLY A 359 20.08 3.48 1.89
CA GLY A 359 18.90 4.34 1.80
C GLY A 359 18.92 5.19 0.52
N THR A 360 17.94 6.08 0.38
CA THR A 360 17.88 6.98 -0.76
C THR A 360 17.15 8.28 -0.42
N ARG A 361 17.53 9.39 -1.07
CA ARG A 361 16.82 10.67 -1.06
C ARG A 361 15.91 10.84 -2.27
N THR A 362 16.00 9.92 -3.23
CA THR A 362 15.25 9.93 -4.50
C THR A 362 14.64 8.57 -4.76
N TYR A 363 13.64 8.20 -3.95
CA TYR A 363 13.03 6.87 -3.89
C TYR A 363 12.68 6.30 -5.27
N PHE A 364 12.08 7.11 -6.17
CA PHE A 364 11.69 6.61 -7.48
C PHE A 364 12.85 6.39 -8.46
N ALA A 365 14.03 6.94 -8.19
CA ALA A 365 15.21 6.73 -9.05
C ALA A 365 15.68 5.27 -9.07
N GLN A 366 15.44 4.51 -7.98
CA GLN A 366 15.83 3.09 -7.91
C GLN A 366 15.01 2.19 -8.85
N PHE A 367 13.80 2.61 -9.25
CA PHE A 367 12.96 1.87 -10.19
C PHE A 367 13.29 2.19 -11.66
N ALA A 368 14.14 3.17 -11.92
CA ALA A 368 14.45 3.61 -13.28
C ALA A 368 15.28 2.60 -14.07
N GLN A 369 16.00 1.69 -13.43
CA GLN A 369 16.81 0.64 -14.04
C GLN A 369 17.75 1.16 -15.16
N VAL A 370 18.34 2.36 -14.97
CA VAL A 370 19.29 2.96 -15.92
C VAL A 370 20.63 2.27 -15.77
N ASP A 371 21.06 1.57 -16.84
CA ASP A 371 22.34 0.85 -16.90
C ASP A 371 23.43 1.77 -17.45
N GLU A 372 23.87 2.72 -16.65
CA GLU A 372 25.01 3.58 -16.92
C GLU A 372 25.91 3.66 -15.69
N PRO A 373 27.24 3.46 -15.83
CA PRO A 373 28.16 3.51 -14.69
C PRO A 373 28.20 4.85 -13.95
N GLU A 374 27.85 5.94 -14.63
CA GLU A 374 27.81 7.30 -14.09
C GLU A 374 26.42 7.70 -13.55
N TRP A 375 25.41 6.80 -13.64
CA TRP A 375 24.10 7.05 -13.09
C TRP A 375 24.11 6.89 -11.57
N GLU A 376 24.10 8.00 -10.88
CA GLU A 376 23.90 8.01 -9.43
C GLU A 376 22.39 7.90 -9.14
N ARG A 377 21.96 6.78 -8.58
CA ARG A 377 20.56 6.56 -8.19
C ARG A 377 20.11 7.51 -7.09
N ASP A 378 20.99 7.84 -6.16
CA ASP A 378 20.71 8.81 -5.11
C ASP A 378 21.22 10.21 -5.51
N VAL A 379 20.30 11.12 -5.82
CA VAL A 379 20.65 12.50 -6.14
C VAL A 379 20.99 13.23 -4.84
N PRO A 380 22.20 13.86 -4.73
CA PRO A 380 22.55 14.65 -3.56
C PRO A 380 21.58 15.81 -3.33
N HIS A 381 21.00 15.86 -2.16
CA HIS A 381 20.15 16.93 -1.67
C HIS A 381 20.62 17.38 -0.28
N ASP A 382 20.15 18.53 0.17
CA ASP A 382 20.33 18.97 1.53
C ASP A 382 19.62 18.00 2.50
N ASP A 383 20.38 17.42 3.43
CA ASP A 383 19.85 16.44 4.39
C ASP A 383 18.81 17.07 5.34
N GLU A 384 18.71 18.40 5.44
CA GLU A 384 17.62 19.08 6.16
C GLU A 384 16.24 18.92 5.46
N LEU A 385 16.24 18.57 4.17
CA LEU A 385 14.99 18.28 3.44
C LEU A 385 14.47 16.85 3.63
N ILE A 386 15.23 15.98 4.29
CA ILE A 386 14.82 14.59 4.58
C ILE A 386 13.54 14.59 5.40
N GLY A 387 12.52 13.85 4.91
CA GLY A 387 11.22 13.73 5.53
C GLY A 387 10.23 14.86 5.24
N THR A 388 10.63 15.84 4.40
CA THR A 388 9.74 16.93 3.96
C THR A 388 8.99 16.58 2.67
N ALA A 389 8.09 17.48 2.27
CA ALA A 389 7.36 17.40 0.99
C ALA A 389 8.26 17.44 -0.25
N LYS A 390 9.53 17.90 -0.12
CA LYS A 390 10.43 18.12 -1.26
C LYS A 390 11.19 16.91 -1.71
N LEU A 391 11.34 15.90 -0.83
CA LEU A 391 12.08 14.67 -1.12
C LEU A 391 11.21 13.43 -0.93
N GLY A 392 11.51 12.40 -1.73
CA GLY A 392 11.05 11.04 -1.51
C GLY A 392 12.21 10.22 -0.95
N VAL A 393 12.22 9.98 0.35
CA VAL A 393 13.32 9.27 1.00
C VAL A 393 12.92 7.85 1.42
N HIS A 394 13.91 6.99 1.57
CA HIS A 394 13.76 5.70 2.22
C HIS A 394 15.00 5.37 3.06
N TYR A 395 14.82 4.69 4.19
CA TYR A 395 15.89 4.34 5.09
C TYR A 395 16.76 3.19 4.55
N PRO A 396 18.05 3.08 4.97
CA PRO A 396 18.90 1.94 4.64
C PRO A 396 18.45 0.66 5.32
N ARG A 397 18.76 -0.47 4.69
CA ARG A 397 18.43 -1.83 5.10
C ARG A 397 18.73 -2.15 6.58
N GLY A 398 19.76 -1.53 7.15
CA GLY A 398 20.10 -1.69 8.58
C GLY A 398 18.95 -1.28 9.52
N TRP A 399 18.21 -0.22 9.18
CA TRP A 399 17.03 0.18 9.95
C TRP A 399 15.85 -0.77 9.73
N GLY A 400 15.63 -1.27 8.51
CA GLY A 400 14.62 -2.31 8.25
C GLY A 400 14.88 -3.58 9.07
N GLN A 401 16.15 -3.95 9.25
CA GLN A 401 16.49 -5.07 10.13
C GLN A 401 16.25 -4.73 11.62
N ALA A 402 16.51 -3.50 12.06
CA ALA A 402 16.18 -3.07 13.43
C ALA A 402 14.67 -3.08 13.68
N SER A 403 13.90 -2.64 12.68
CA SER A 403 12.43 -2.69 12.65
C SER A 403 11.90 -4.12 12.87
N ASN A 404 12.52 -5.12 12.26
CA ASN A 404 12.12 -6.52 12.34
C ASN A 404 12.72 -7.29 13.55
N THR A 405 13.33 -6.61 14.54
CA THR A 405 13.91 -7.27 15.71
C THR A 405 12.91 -8.19 16.43
N PRO A 406 13.27 -9.47 16.74
CA PRO A 406 14.59 -10.09 16.66
C PRO A 406 14.87 -10.86 15.36
N PHE A 407 13.96 -10.81 14.42
CA PHE A 407 13.92 -11.70 13.26
C PHE A 407 14.96 -11.36 12.19
N ARG A 408 15.12 -12.30 11.26
CA ARG A 408 15.95 -12.21 10.05
C ARG A 408 15.07 -11.76 8.89
N PHE A 409 15.69 -11.11 7.90
CA PHE A 409 15.09 -10.69 6.63
C PHE A 409 14.00 -9.63 6.76
N TYR A 410 13.26 -9.41 5.67
CA TYR A 410 12.45 -8.22 5.43
C TYR A 410 11.18 -8.59 4.65
N LYS A 411 10.30 -7.61 4.40
CA LYS A 411 9.23 -7.63 3.40
C LYS A 411 9.69 -8.37 2.12
N GLY A 412 8.81 -9.07 1.47
CA GLY A 412 9.10 -9.89 0.28
C GLY A 412 9.62 -11.30 0.59
N GLN A 413 10.21 -11.56 1.77
CA GLN A 413 10.73 -12.87 2.13
C GLN A 413 9.83 -13.63 3.11
N THR A 414 9.81 -14.97 2.99
CA THR A 414 8.96 -15.85 3.80
C THR A 414 9.52 -16.17 5.20
N PHE A 415 10.68 -15.63 5.53
CA PHE A 415 11.27 -15.68 6.87
C PHE A 415 10.49 -14.77 7.83
N ALA A 416 10.69 -14.97 9.14
CA ALA A 416 9.92 -14.27 10.18
C ALA A 416 9.99 -12.74 10.05
N GLY A 417 11.13 -12.16 9.63
CA GLY A 417 11.23 -10.70 9.44
C GLY A 417 10.32 -10.15 8.34
N GLY A 418 9.93 -10.98 7.36
CA GLY A 418 8.98 -10.56 6.32
C GLY A 418 7.51 -10.83 6.66
N VAL A 419 7.24 -11.82 7.52
CA VAL A 419 5.86 -12.31 7.72
C VAL A 419 5.36 -12.25 9.16
N ARG A 420 6.22 -12.06 10.16
CA ARG A 420 5.81 -12.00 11.57
C ARG A 420 5.77 -10.55 12.03
N VAL A 421 4.59 -10.07 12.39
CA VAL A 421 4.28 -8.66 12.61
C VAL A 421 3.68 -8.42 14.00
N PRO A 422 3.68 -7.17 14.51
CA PRO A 422 3.04 -6.88 15.78
C PRO A 422 1.52 -7.04 15.64
N PHE A 423 0.88 -7.56 16.69
CA PHE A 423 -0.57 -7.68 16.76
C PHE A 423 -1.08 -7.35 18.16
N VAL A 424 -1.95 -6.34 18.24
CA VAL A 424 -2.65 -5.96 19.48
C VAL A 424 -4.15 -6.10 19.25
N LEU A 425 -4.87 -6.71 20.20
CA LEU A 425 -6.32 -6.77 20.21
C LEU A 425 -6.85 -6.31 21.57
N SER A 426 -7.75 -5.34 21.57
CA SER A 426 -8.43 -4.84 22.77
C SER A 426 -9.96 -4.93 22.59
N TRP A 427 -10.64 -5.58 23.53
CA TRP A 427 -12.09 -5.59 23.66
C TRP A 427 -12.47 -5.78 25.13
N PRO A 428 -12.48 -4.71 25.93
CA PRO A 428 -12.65 -4.80 27.39
C PRO A 428 -13.89 -5.56 27.83
N ARG A 429 -15.03 -5.39 27.15
CA ARG A 429 -16.29 -6.07 27.49
C ARG A 429 -16.28 -7.55 27.15
N GLY A 430 -15.75 -7.95 25.98
CA GLY A 430 -15.85 -9.33 25.48
C GLY A 430 -14.64 -10.20 25.79
N LEU A 431 -13.48 -9.60 25.99
CA LEU A 431 -12.21 -10.27 26.29
C LEU A 431 -11.53 -9.63 27.52
N PRO A 432 -12.21 -9.60 28.68
CA PRO A 432 -11.60 -9.04 29.88
C PRO A 432 -10.41 -9.90 30.31
N ARG A 433 -9.28 -9.28 30.64
CA ARG A 433 -8.14 -9.99 31.19
C ARG A 433 -8.46 -10.50 32.61
N THR A 434 -8.10 -11.76 32.86
CA THR A 434 -8.20 -12.34 34.20
C THR A 434 -6.95 -12.04 35.02
N ASP A 435 -7.08 -12.07 36.36
CA ASP A 435 -5.94 -11.87 37.27
C ASP A 435 -4.83 -12.90 36.98
N GLY A 436 -3.62 -12.40 36.77
CA GLY A 436 -2.44 -13.22 36.45
C GLY A 436 -2.23 -13.49 34.96
N ASP A 437 -3.16 -13.12 34.08
CA ASP A 437 -2.97 -13.20 32.64
C ASP A 437 -2.02 -12.07 32.17
N SER A 438 -0.89 -12.43 31.58
CA SER A 438 0.08 -11.47 31.02
C SER A 438 -0.46 -10.70 29.81
N GLY A 439 -1.55 -11.18 29.19
CA GLY A 439 -2.06 -10.69 27.91
C GLY A 439 -1.21 -11.08 26.71
N VAL A 440 -0.19 -11.91 26.87
CA VAL A 440 0.64 -12.41 25.77
C VAL A 440 0.10 -13.77 25.30
N ARG A 441 -0.02 -13.93 23.99
CA ARG A 441 -0.38 -15.17 23.31
C ARG A 441 0.74 -15.56 22.35
N GLN A 442 1.27 -16.78 22.48
CA GLN A 442 2.42 -17.28 21.70
C GLN A 442 2.01 -18.34 20.66
N GLU A 443 0.74 -18.68 20.60
CA GLU A 443 0.20 -19.63 19.63
C GLU A 443 0.25 -19.07 18.21
N TYR A 444 0.44 -19.94 17.23
CA TYR A 444 0.47 -19.57 15.82
C TYR A 444 -0.91 -19.07 15.36
N VAL A 445 -0.96 -17.89 14.80
CA VAL A 445 -2.14 -17.30 14.16
C VAL A 445 -1.72 -16.68 12.84
N TYR A 446 -2.53 -16.89 11.81
CA TYR A 446 -2.26 -16.35 10.49
C TYR A 446 -3.31 -15.33 10.07
N ILE A 447 -2.97 -14.42 9.19
CA ILE A 447 -3.84 -13.29 8.80
C ILE A 447 -5.21 -13.73 8.26
N THR A 448 -5.31 -14.93 7.65
CA THR A 448 -6.60 -15.49 7.23
C THR A 448 -7.53 -15.82 8.39
N ASP A 449 -6.98 -15.99 9.60
CA ASP A 449 -7.76 -16.34 10.81
C ASP A 449 -8.56 -15.15 11.35
N LEU A 450 -8.20 -13.92 10.96
CA LEU A 450 -8.84 -12.72 11.53
C LEU A 450 -10.32 -12.65 11.15
N ALA A 451 -10.69 -12.91 9.89
CA ALA A 451 -12.09 -12.84 9.47
C ALA A 451 -12.97 -13.88 10.21
N PRO A 452 -12.66 -15.19 10.24
CA PRO A 452 -13.44 -16.15 11.02
C PRO A 452 -13.39 -15.87 12.53
N THR A 453 -12.28 -15.34 13.08
CA THR A 453 -12.20 -14.97 14.50
C THR A 453 -13.16 -13.83 14.84
N LEU A 454 -13.21 -12.78 14.06
CA LEU A 454 -14.12 -11.66 14.28
C LEU A 454 -15.58 -12.10 14.18
N LEU A 455 -15.93 -12.94 13.19
CA LEU A 455 -17.28 -13.48 13.08
C LEU A 455 -17.66 -14.34 14.28
N ASP A 456 -16.76 -15.18 14.78
CA ASP A 456 -16.96 -16.02 15.96
C ASP A 456 -17.16 -15.17 17.23
N LEU A 457 -16.32 -14.17 17.45
CA LEU A 457 -16.43 -13.23 18.57
C LEU A 457 -17.75 -12.44 18.57
N ILE A 458 -18.27 -12.13 17.38
CA ILE A 458 -19.53 -11.40 17.20
C ILE A 458 -20.76 -12.34 17.23
N GLY A 459 -20.55 -13.63 17.00
CA GLY A 459 -21.61 -14.63 16.89
C GLY A 459 -22.34 -14.61 15.54
N LEU A 460 -21.60 -14.36 14.45
CA LEU A 460 -22.13 -14.35 13.08
C LEU A 460 -21.60 -15.53 12.26
N GLU A 461 -22.45 -16.04 11.38
CA GLU A 461 -22.09 -17.11 10.46
C GLU A 461 -21.74 -16.54 9.06
N ARG A 462 -20.81 -17.23 8.39
CA ARG A 462 -20.44 -16.91 7.02
C ARG A 462 -21.51 -17.44 6.05
N PRO A 463 -22.02 -16.63 5.10
CA PRO A 463 -22.89 -17.12 4.03
C PRO A 463 -22.15 -18.09 3.09
N SER A 464 -22.85 -19.12 2.63
CA SER A 464 -22.32 -20.09 1.65
C SER A 464 -22.45 -19.64 0.19
N VAL A 465 -23.14 -18.52 -0.07
CA VAL A 465 -23.45 -18.01 -1.42
C VAL A 465 -23.15 -16.52 -1.47
N ARG A 466 -22.53 -16.08 -2.58
CA ARG A 466 -22.36 -14.68 -2.95
C ARG A 466 -22.94 -14.43 -4.34
N ASN A 467 -23.89 -13.51 -4.47
CA ASN A 467 -24.52 -13.15 -5.75
C ASN A 467 -25.00 -14.36 -6.59
N GLY A 468 -25.51 -15.40 -5.91
CA GLY A 468 -25.98 -16.62 -6.55
C GLY A 468 -24.91 -17.65 -6.89
N LEU A 469 -23.62 -17.37 -6.62
CA LEU A 469 -22.52 -18.30 -6.78
C LEU A 469 -22.13 -18.92 -5.43
N PRO A 470 -21.72 -20.21 -5.38
CA PRO A 470 -21.10 -20.78 -4.18
C PRO A 470 -19.87 -19.95 -3.79
N ALA A 471 -19.84 -19.44 -2.56
CA ALA A 471 -18.72 -18.66 -2.06
C ALA A 471 -17.58 -19.60 -1.63
N LYS A 472 -16.33 -19.24 -1.95
CA LYS A 472 -15.14 -19.99 -1.49
C LYS A 472 -15.10 -20.04 0.04
N ASP A 473 -14.83 -21.21 0.60
CA ASP A 473 -14.68 -21.39 2.05
C ASP A 473 -13.45 -20.66 2.60
N PHE A 474 -13.49 -20.33 3.89
CA PHE A 474 -12.32 -19.85 4.60
C PHE A 474 -11.20 -20.89 4.56
N ASP A 475 -9.97 -20.43 4.41
CA ASP A 475 -8.76 -21.20 4.71
C ASP A 475 -8.32 -20.96 6.15
N GLY A 476 -8.63 -19.77 6.68
CA GLY A 476 -8.39 -19.43 8.07
C GLY A 476 -9.35 -20.14 9.04
N VAL A 477 -8.90 -20.27 10.27
CA VAL A 477 -9.65 -20.85 11.39
C VAL A 477 -9.78 -19.83 12.52
N SER A 478 -10.86 -19.90 13.30
CA SER A 478 -11.06 -18.97 14.41
C SER A 478 -10.00 -19.16 15.50
N ALA A 479 -9.32 -18.07 15.86
CA ALA A 479 -8.41 -17.99 16.98
C ALA A 479 -9.10 -17.59 18.30
N ALA A 480 -10.44 -17.47 18.35
CA ALA A 480 -11.18 -17.00 19.52
C ALA A 480 -10.83 -17.78 20.80
N ARG A 481 -10.59 -19.10 20.70
CA ARG A 481 -10.17 -19.92 21.84
C ARG A 481 -8.81 -19.48 22.41
N VAL A 482 -7.84 -19.19 21.55
CA VAL A 482 -6.51 -18.70 21.94
C VAL A 482 -6.62 -17.31 22.59
N LEU A 483 -7.54 -16.47 22.12
CA LEU A 483 -7.78 -15.15 22.71
C LEU A 483 -8.38 -15.27 24.13
N HIS A 484 -9.35 -16.15 24.34
CA HIS A 484 -10.02 -16.31 25.64
C HIS A 484 -9.19 -17.09 26.66
N ASP A 485 -8.42 -18.09 26.24
CA ASP A 485 -7.68 -18.99 27.13
C ASP A 485 -6.20 -19.02 26.77
N PRO A 486 -5.31 -18.48 27.65
CA PRO A 486 -3.86 -18.48 27.41
C PRO A 486 -3.24 -19.88 27.32
N SER A 487 -3.96 -20.94 27.76
CA SER A 487 -3.52 -22.34 27.66
C SER A 487 -4.04 -23.07 26.42
N ALA A 488 -4.93 -22.42 25.65
CA ALA A 488 -5.50 -23.04 24.43
C ALA A 488 -4.45 -23.13 23.32
N VAL A 489 -4.45 -24.27 22.62
CA VAL A 489 -3.59 -24.51 21.45
C VAL A 489 -4.29 -24.00 20.19
N SER A 490 -3.53 -23.41 19.29
CA SER A 490 -4.01 -22.99 17.99
C SER A 490 -4.56 -24.16 17.18
N GLN A 491 -5.65 -23.90 16.46
CA GLN A 491 -6.22 -24.84 15.50
C GLN A 491 -5.64 -24.64 14.07
N HIS A 492 -4.82 -23.61 13.85
CA HIS A 492 -4.11 -23.37 12.60
C HIS A 492 -2.83 -24.20 12.58
N VAL A 493 -2.93 -25.44 12.11
CA VAL A 493 -1.86 -26.45 12.21
C VAL A 493 -0.88 -26.40 11.06
N GLU A 494 -1.27 -25.88 9.90
CA GLU A 494 -0.37 -25.78 8.73
C GLU A 494 -0.65 -24.55 7.88
N GLN A 495 0.41 -23.93 7.35
CA GLN A 495 0.34 -22.80 6.43
C GLN A 495 1.48 -22.83 5.43
N TYR A 496 1.17 -22.68 4.14
CA TYR A 496 2.16 -22.40 3.12
C TYR A 496 2.40 -20.89 3.00
N SER A 497 3.55 -20.50 2.50
CA SER A 497 3.84 -19.15 1.99
C SER A 497 4.68 -19.24 0.72
N GLU A 498 4.46 -18.29 -0.17
CA GLU A 498 5.22 -18.11 -1.41
C GLU A 498 5.22 -16.64 -1.81
N MET A 499 6.37 -16.17 -2.31
CA MET A 499 6.51 -14.85 -2.89
C MET A 499 7.71 -14.84 -3.83
N THR A 500 7.48 -14.67 -5.13
CA THR A 500 8.53 -14.56 -6.17
C THR A 500 9.62 -15.64 -6.09
N GLY A 501 9.22 -16.87 -5.74
CA GLY A 501 10.11 -18.03 -5.58
C GLY A 501 10.61 -18.24 -4.15
N HIS A 502 10.48 -17.29 -3.23
CA HIS A 502 10.69 -17.52 -1.81
C HIS A 502 9.57 -18.40 -1.28
N ARG A 503 9.90 -19.48 -0.59
CA ARG A 503 8.93 -20.50 -0.16
C ARG A 503 8.99 -20.70 1.34
N GLY A 504 7.84 -21.00 1.93
CA GLY A 504 7.74 -21.37 3.33
C GLY A 504 6.61 -22.36 3.59
N PHE A 505 6.81 -23.23 4.55
CA PHE A 505 5.75 -24.11 5.04
C PHE A 505 5.86 -24.30 6.55
N TYR A 506 4.81 -23.96 7.25
CA TYR A 506 4.66 -24.20 8.68
C TYR A 506 3.77 -25.41 8.91
N ARG A 507 4.14 -26.30 9.83
CA ARG A 507 3.30 -27.38 10.35
C ARG A 507 3.70 -27.77 11.76
N ASP A 508 2.79 -27.61 12.72
CA ASP A 508 2.94 -28.05 14.12
C ASP A 508 4.27 -27.62 14.77
N GLY A 509 4.66 -26.34 14.58
CA GLY A 509 5.91 -25.79 15.12
C GLY A 509 7.16 -26.08 14.30
N TRP A 510 7.07 -26.83 13.20
CA TRP A 510 8.14 -26.96 12.22
C TRP A 510 7.95 -25.93 11.11
N LYS A 511 9.03 -25.27 10.70
CA LYS A 511 9.01 -24.31 9.60
C LYS A 511 10.10 -24.65 8.59
N LEU A 512 9.69 -24.93 7.35
CA LEU A 512 10.54 -25.17 6.21
C LEU A 512 10.60 -23.92 5.35
N LEU A 513 11.79 -23.42 5.03
CA LEU A 513 11.98 -22.16 4.31
C LEU A 513 12.98 -22.30 3.18
N ALA A 514 12.78 -21.58 2.07
CA ALA A 514 13.76 -21.45 1.00
C ALA A 514 13.75 -20.01 0.46
N LEU A 515 14.94 -19.41 0.42
CA LEU A 515 15.16 -18.18 -0.34
C LEU A 515 15.34 -18.55 -1.82
N HIS A 516 14.76 -17.75 -2.71
CA HIS A 516 15.10 -17.78 -4.12
C HIS A 516 16.36 -16.91 -4.34
N GLU A 517 17.45 -17.55 -4.75
CA GLU A 517 18.73 -16.89 -5.02
C GLU A 517 18.76 -16.42 -6.49
N PRO A 518 19.18 -15.17 -6.79
CA PRO A 518 19.30 -14.68 -8.16
C PRO A 518 20.16 -15.63 -9.03
N GLY A 519 19.64 -15.98 -10.22
CA GLY A 519 20.33 -16.86 -11.18
C GLY A 519 20.19 -18.36 -10.90
N ARG A 520 19.53 -18.76 -9.81
CA ARG A 520 19.16 -20.14 -9.54
C ARG A 520 17.85 -20.49 -10.23
N ASP A 521 17.70 -21.78 -10.60
CA ASP A 521 16.43 -22.30 -11.09
C ASP A 521 15.37 -22.13 -10.00
N ILE A 522 14.29 -21.46 -10.33
CA ILE A 522 13.19 -21.20 -9.38
C ILE A 522 12.56 -22.51 -8.88
N ASP A 523 12.67 -23.59 -9.63
CA ASP A 523 12.12 -24.91 -9.27
C ASP A 523 13.11 -25.83 -8.53
N ASP A 524 14.30 -25.31 -8.14
CA ASP A 524 15.31 -26.01 -7.34
C ASP A 524 15.56 -25.28 -6.00
N PRO A 525 14.62 -25.32 -5.02
CA PRO A 525 14.75 -24.59 -3.75
C PRO A 525 15.81 -25.23 -2.84
N ARG A 526 16.58 -24.39 -2.14
CA ARG A 526 17.43 -24.80 -1.01
C ARG A 526 16.65 -24.69 0.28
N TRP A 527 16.14 -25.81 0.74
CA TRP A 527 15.36 -25.86 1.95
C TRP A 527 16.21 -25.76 3.22
N GLN A 528 15.77 -24.95 4.17
CA GLN A 528 16.22 -24.85 5.56
C GLN A 528 15.06 -25.25 6.48
N LEU A 529 15.34 -25.98 7.55
CA LEU A 529 14.35 -26.50 8.49
C LEU A 529 14.57 -25.94 9.89
N PHE A 530 13.51 -25.43 10.51
CA PHE A 530 13.55 -24.84 11.86
C PHE A 530 12.47 -25.43 12.75
N ASP A 531 12.79 -25.67 14.04
CA ASP A 531 11.79 -25.90 15.09
C ASP A 531 11.49 -24.57 15.79
N VAL A 532 10.46 -23.85 15.33
CA VAL A 532 10.15 -22.50 15.80
C VAL A 532 9.57 -22.45 17.23
N ARG A 533 9.30 -23.59 17.86
CA ARG A 533 8.92 -23.67 19.28
C ARG A 533 10.12 -23.37 20.19
N THR A 534 11.32 -23.77 19.77
CA THR A 534 12.58 -23.59 20.48
C THR A 534 13.50 -22.55 19.83
N ASP A 535 13.35 -22.33 18.54
CA ASP A 535 14.10 -21.37 17.73
C ASP A 535 13.13 -20.43 16.95
N PRO A 536 12.41 -19.54 17.67
CA PRO A 536 11.43 -18.65 17.05
C PRO A 536 12.04 -17.59 16.13
N THR A 537 13.36 -17.47 16.08
CA THR A 537 14.13 -16.52 15.26
C THR A 537 14.81 -17.16 14.06
N GLU A 538 14.58 -18.46 13.83
CA GLU A 538 15.02 -19.18 12.62
C GLU A 538 16.55 -19.15 12.41
N LEU A 539 17.34 -19.46 13.46
CA LEU A 539 18.80 -19.40 13.42
C LEU A 539 19.47 -20.75 13.20
N HIS A 540 18.84 -21.83 13.68
CA HIS A 540 19.45 -23.15 13.76
C HIS A 540 18.83 -24.06 12.67
N ASP A 541 19.46 -24.10 11.50
CA ASP A 541 19.03 -24.97 10.40
C ASP A 541 19.26 -26.45 10.73
N LEU A 542 18.18 -27.19 10.82
CA LEU A 542 18.16 -28.64 11.09
C LEU A 542 18.04 -29.50 9.82
N SER A 543 18.05 -28.90 8.61
CA SER A 543 17.83 -29.63 7.35
C SER A 543 18.81 -30.75 7.12
N GLY A 544 20.08 -30.56 7.47
CA GLY A 544 21.12 -31.59 7.38
C GLY A 544 20.98 -32.71 8.42
N GLN A 545 20.29 -32.46 9.53
CA GLN A 545 20.08 -33.44 10.62
C GLN A 545 18.79 -34.25 10.43
N LEU A 546 17.77 -33.66 9.78
CA LEU A 546 16.45 -34.23 9.63
C LEU A 546 15.97 -34.23 8.16
N PRO A 547 16.70 -34.87 7.24
CA PRO A 547 16.41 -34.87 5.81
C PRO A 547 15.04 -35.48 5.46
N ASP A 548 14.57 -36.47 6.23
CA ASP A 548 13.26 -37.09 6.02
C ASP A 548 12.14 -36.08 6.33
N LYS A 549 12.33 -35.25 7.38
CA LYS A 549 11.38 -34.18 7.72
C LYS A 549 11.35 -33.09 6.65
N VAL A 550 12.49 -32.73 6.09
CA VAL A 550 12.58 -31.81 4.93
C VAL A 550 11.78 -32.36 3.75
N THR A 551 11.97 -33.63 3.41
CA THR A 551 11.25 -34.28 2.30
C THR A 551 9.73 -34.30 2.55
N GLU A 552 9.30 -34.64 3.77
CA GLU A 552 7.88 -34.62 4.16
C GLU A 552 7.26 -33.23 3.97
N LEU A 553 7.90 -32.19 4.54
CA LEU A 553 7.35 -30.83 4.51
C LEU A 553 7.46 -30.18 3.12
N ALA A 554 8.48 -30.50 2.33
CA ALA A 554 8.59 -30.04 0.94
C ALA A 554 7.45 -30.61 0.06
N ALA A 555 7.14 -31.91 0.22
CA ALA A 555 5.99 -32.52 -0.45
C ALA A 555 4.66 -31.89 -0.01
N ALA A 556 4.52 -31.59 1.29
CA ALA A 556 3.34 -30.90 1.81
C ALA A 556 3.19 -29.47 1.30
N TRP A 557 4.30 -28.74 1.14
CA TRP A 557 4.32 -27.43 0.50
C TRP A 557 3.82 -27.52 -0.96
N ASP A 558 4.33 -28.47 -1.73
CA ASP A 558 3.93 -28.65 -3.13
C ASP A 558 2.42 -28.94 -3.24
N GLU A 559 1.90 -29.85 -2.40
CA GLU A 559 0.47 -30.14 -2.34
C GLU A 559 -0.36 -28.91 -1.97
N ALA A 560 0.08 -28.13 -0.97
CA ALA A 560 -0.58 -26.90 -0.57
C ALA A 560 -0.53 -25.84 -1.69
N ALA A 561 0.59 -25.73 -2.41
CA ALA A 561 0.76 -24.83 -3.55
C ALA A 561 -0.25 -25.12 -4.67
N TRP A 562 -0.46 -26.39 -5.03
CA TRP A 562 -1.48 -26.79 -5.99
C TRP A 562 -2.91 -26.49 -5.49
N ARG A 563 -3.21 -26.79 -4.23
CA ARG A 563 -4.54 -26.52 -3.63
C ARG A 563 -4.87 -25.03 -3.62
N ASN A 564 -3.86 -24.18 -3.52
CA ASN A 564 -4.02 -22.73 -3.36
C ASN A 564 -3.73 -21.92 -4.62
N THR A 565 -3.64 -22.56 -5.79
CA THR A 565 -3.40 -21.87 -7.09
C THR A 565 -2.08 -21.06 -7.14
N VAL A 566 -1.04 -21.52 -6.42
CA VAL A 566 0.28 -20.88 -6.41
C VAL A 566 0.97 -21.02 -7.77
N PHE A 567 0.84 -22.19 -8.40
CA PHE A 567 1.47 -22.43 -9.69
C PHE A 567 0.73 -21.79 -10.86
N PRO A 568 1.47 -21.29 -11.89
CA PRO A 568 2.93 -21.34 -12.02
C PRO A 568 3.60 -20.30 -11.10
N LEU A 569 4.82 -20.60 -10.65
CA LEU A 569 5.67 -19.63 -9.96
C LEU A 569 6.03 -18.49 -10.92
N LEU A 570 6.07 -17.28 -10.41
CA LEU A 570 6.46 -16.11 -11.20
C LEU A 570 7.94 -16.14 -11.55
N THR A 571 8.25 -16.05 -12.83
CA THR A 571 9.62 -15.87 -13.32
C THR A 571 9.84 -14.43 -13.77
N ARG A 572 11.11 -14.02 -13.89
CA ARG A 572 11.46 -12.70 -14.41
C ARG A 572 10.81 -12.48 -15.78
N GLY A 573 10.15 -11.32 -15.95
CA GLY A 573 9.42 -10.96 -17.16
C GLY A 573 7.92 -11.26 -17.11
N ASP A 574 7.46 -12.18 -16.27
CA ASP A 574 6.03 -12.50 -16.18
C ASP A 574 5.20 -11.38 -15.54
N LEU A 575 5.77 -10.63 -14.59
CA LEU A 575 5.12 -9.48 -13.95
C LEU A 575 4.77 -8.36 -14.94
N ALA A 576 5.56 -8.20 -16.01
CA ALA A 576 5.32 -7.18 -17.03
C ALA A 576 4.26 -7.58 -18.07
N ARG A 577 3.69 -8.79 -17.99
CA ARG A 577 2.59 -9.19 -18.86
C ARG A 577 1.35 -8.34 -18.58
N ARG A 578 0.61 -8.05 -19.65
CA ARG A 578 -0.59 -7.21 -19.62
C ARG A 578 -1.72 -7.89 -20.37
N ARG A 579 -2.94 -7.60 -20.00
CA ARG A 579 -4.10 -8.03 -20.78
C ARG A 579 -4.07 -7.38 -22.16
N PRO A 580 -4.42 -8.11 -23.25
CA PRO A 580 -4.38 -7.57 -24.61
C PRO A 580 -5.21 -6.29 -24.79
N GLU A 581 -6.35 -6.16 -24.11
CA GLU A 581 -7.20 -4.97 -24.16
C GLU A 581 -6.57 -3.71 -23.53
N GLU A 582 -5.55 -3.85 -22.70
CA GLU A 582 -4.83 -2.74 -22.08
C GLU A 582 -3.89 -2.04 -23.06
N ALA A 583 -3.58 -2.65 -24.21
CA ALA A 583 -2.78 -2.03 -25.27
C ALA A 583 -3.35 -0.67 -25.72
N ARG A 584 -4.70 -0.52 -25.70
CA ARG A 584 -5.39 0.74 -26.02
C ARG A 584 -5.09 1.89 -25.06
N LEU A 585 -4.56 1.63 -23.88
CA LEU A 585 -4.16 2.68 -22.94
C LEU A 585 -2.95 3.49 -23.45
N ALA A 586 -2.23 2.95 -24.44
CA ALA A 586 -1.19 3.66 -25.18
C ALA A 586 -1.69 4.35 -26.46
N ASP A 587 -3.01 4.35 -26.75
CA ASP A 587 -3.57 5.08 -27.88
C ASP A 587 -3.50 6.60 -27.64
N PRO A 588 -3.44 7.41 -28.71
CA PRO A 588 -3.46 8.87 -28.61
C PRO A 588 -4.64 9.36 -27.76
N VAL A 589 -4.40 10.41 -26.99
CA VAL A 589 -5.43 11.03 -26.16
C VAL A 589 -5.48 12.54 -26.37
N ARG A 590 -6.69 13.08 -26.48
CA ARG A 590 -6.96 14.52 -26.52
C ARG A 590 -7.66 14.92 -25.22
N ILE A 591 -6.99 15.72 -24.41
CA ILE A 591 -7.42 16.16 -23.09
C ILE A 591 -7.94 17.60 -23.20
N LEU A 592 -9.16 17.84 -22.75
CA LEU A 592 -9.77 19.17 -22.75
C LEU A 592 -9.52 19.88 -21.41
N PRO A 593 -9.50 21.21 -21.39
CA PRO A 593 -9.45 21.98 -20.14
C PRO A 593 -10.60 21.56 -19.21
N GLY A 594 -10.31 21.50 -17.91
CA GLY A 594 -11.28 21.05 -16.90
C GLY A 594 -11.45 19.53 -16.80
N THR A 595 -10.76 18.75 -17.65
CA THR A 595 -10.62 17.31 -17.41
C THR A 595 -9.84 17.10 -16.10
N PRO A 596 -10.33 16.29 -15.15
CA PRO A 596 -9.52 15.87 -14.01
C PRO A 596 -8.19 15.27 -14.44
N THR A 597 -7.17 15.32 -13.59
CA THR A 597 -5.87 14.72 -13.89
C THR A 597 -6.04 13.33 -14.50
N LEU A 598 -5.48 13.10 -15.69
CA LEU A 598 -5.45 11.78 -16.30
C LEU A 598 -4.58 10.89 -15.41
N GLU A 599 -5.13 9.79 -14.92
CA GLU A 599 -4.49 8.95 -13.90
C GLU A 599 -3.11 8.40 -14.34
N ARG A 600 -2.31 7.98 -13.37
CA ARG A 600 -0.91 7.59 -13.51
C ARG A 600 -0.69 6.49 -14.55
N TYR A 601 -1.40 5.38 -14.46
CA TYR A 601 -1.12 4.19 -15.26
C TYR A 601 -1.27 4.46 -16.77
N ARG A 602 -2.37 5.12 -17.18
CA ARG A 602 -2.55 5.53 -18.57
C ARG A 602 -1.53 6.58 -19.00
N SER A 603 -1.28 7.57 -18.13
CA SER A 603 -0.34 8.66 -18.43
C SER A 603 1.07 8.13 -18.71
N GLN A 604 1.54 7.19 -17.94
CA GLN A 604 2.83 6.52 -18.17
C GLN A 604 2.85 5.75 -19.49
N ARG A 605 1.76 5.04 -19.87
CA ARG A 605 1.67 4.28 -21.13
C ARG A 605 1.81 5.16 -22.38
N LEU A 606 1.52 6.46 -22.27
CA LEU A 606 1.65 7.40 -23.38
C LEU A 606 3.11 7.77 -23.69
N ILE A 607 4.02 7.61 -22.71
CA ILE A 607 5.40 8.11 -22.82
C ILE A 607 6.49 7.07 -22.58
N ALA A 608 6.27 6.07 -21.73
CA ALA A 608 7.31 5.14 -21.27
C ALA A 608 7.94 4.37 -22.44
N TYR A 609 9.28 4.36 -22.49
CA TYR A 609 10.12 3.66 -23.46
C TYR A 609 9.90 4.03 -24.93
N ARG A 610 9.29 5.18 -25.25
CA ARG A 610 8.88 5.54 -26.61
C ARG A 610 9.11 6.99 -26.97
N ASP A 611 9.10 7.25 -28.29
CA ASP A 611 8.88 8.60 -28.79
C ASP A 611 7.49 9.07 -28.43
N PHE A 612 7.29 10.36 -28.23
CA PHE A 612 5.96 10.95 -28.09
C PHE A 612 5.95 12.43 -28.47
N THR A 613 4.78 12.93 -28.80
CA THR A 613 4.57 14.36 -29.04
C THR A 613 3.39 14.86 -28.21
N VAL A 614 3.59 15.94 -27.48
CA VAL A 614 2.55 16.71 -26.81
C VAL A 614 2.25 17.95 -27.63
N THR A 615 1.01 18.13 -28.03
CA THR A 615 0.53 19.30 -28.77
C THR A 615 -0.43 20.08 -27.91
N VAL A 616 -0.10 21.36 -27.60
CA VAL A 616 -0.99 22.29 -26.91
C VAL A 616 -1.63 23.21 -27.93
N GLU A 617 -2.95 23.17 -28.03
CA GLU A 617 -3.77 24.04 -28.88
C GLU A 617 -4.24 25.24 -28.05
N LEU A 618 -3.86 26.46 -28.42
CA LEU A 618 -4.33 27.72 -27.81
C LEU A 618 -5.42 28.36 -28.66
N SER A 619 -6.29 29.16 -28.05
CA SER A 619 -7.22 30.03 -28.80
C SER A 619 -6.51 31.15 -29.56
N GLY A 620 -5.28 31.44 -29.15
CA GLY A 620 -4.35 32.46 -29.66
C GLY A 620 -3.65 33.11 -28.48
N TYR A 621 -2.31 33.01 -28.44
CA TYR A 621 -1.50 33.62 -27.39
C TYR A 621 -1.64 35.14 -27.42
N ARG A 622 -1.82 35.77 -26.27
CA ARG A 622 -1.84 37.22 -26.07
C ARG A 622 -0.68 37.62 -25.19
N ALA A 623 -0.11 38.78 -25.45
CA ALA A 623 0.95 39.32 -24.57
C ALA A 623 0.41 39.43 -23.12
N GLY A 624 1.12 38.81 -22.18
CA GLY A 624 0.74 38.73 -20.78
C GLY A 624 -0.04 37.46 -20.36
N ASP A 625 -0.40 36.56 -21.31
CA ASP A 625 -0.90 35.24 -20.94
C ASP A 625 0.27 34.41 -20.37
N GLU A 626 0.15 33.96 -19.13
CA GLU A 626 1.19 33.23 -18.39
C GLU A 626 0.61 32.04 -17.64
N GLY A 627 1.47 31.06 -17.31
CA GLY A 627 1.11 29.92 -16.48
C GLY A 627 1.42 28.58 -17.11
N VAL A 628 1.13 27.50 -16.37
CA VAL A 628 1.38 26.11 -16.78
C VAL A 628 0.32 25.69 -17.82
N LEU A 629 0.79 25.20 -18.95
CA LEU A 629 -0.03 24.68 -20.05
C LEU A 629 -0.36 23.20 -19.85
N VAL A 630 0.64 22.42 -19.46
CA VAL A 630 0.54 20.98 -19.15
C VAL A 630 1.63 20.59 -18.17
N ALA A 631 1.29 19.77 -17.20
CA ALA A 631 2.21 19.13 -16.29
C ALA A 631 1.96 17.62 -16.25
N HIS A 632 3.01 16.83 -16.08
CA HIS A 632 2.96 15.38 -15.92
C HIS A 632 4.02 14.97 -14.92
N GLY A 633 3.61 14.52 -13.75
CA GLY A 633 4.48 14.12 -12.66
C GLY A 633 4.41 15.03 -11.42
N ASP A 634 5.43 14.92 -10.61
CA ASP A 634 5.55 15.53 -9.29
C ASP A 634 7.04 15.76 -8.93
N PRO A 635 7.39 16.15 -7.68
CA PRO A 635 8.78 16.40 -7.28
C PRO A 635 9.73 15.19 -7.45
N LEU A 636 9.19 13.97 -7.50
CA LEU A 636 9.97 12.73 -7.61
C LEU A 636 10.27 12.32 -9.07
N GLY A 637 9.68 13.04 -10.03
CA GLY A 637 9.93 12.88 -11.45
C GLY A 637 8.77 13.36 -12.32
N GLY A 638 9.08 14.18 -13.32
CA GLY A 638 8.04 14.74 -14.18
C GLY A 638 8.55 15.81 -15.14
N TYR A 639 7.61 16.42 -15.84
CA TYR A 639 7.89 17.58 -16.70
C TYR A 639 6.68 18.51 -16.78
N LEU A 640 6.96 19.77 -17.10
CA LEU A 640 5.95 20.79 -17.32
C LEU A 640 6.34 21.70 -18.49
N LEU A 641 5.32 22.13 -19.23
CA LEU A 641 5.43 23.16 -20.25
C LEU A 641 4.64 24.36 -19.78
N TYR A 642 5.27 25.54 -19.72
CA TYR A 642 4.65 26.75 -19.20
C TYR A 642 5.11 28.02 -19.95
N ILE A 643 4.36 29.08 -19.75
CA ILE A 643 4.69 30.42 -20.26
C ILE A 643 5.00 31.33 -19.07
N GLU A 644 6.15 31.97 -19.09
CA GLU A 644 6.56 32.97 -18.10
C GLU A 644 7.27 34.12 -18.82
N ASN A 645 6.86 35.36 -18.50
CA ASN A 645 7.40 36.61 -19.12
C ASN A 645 7.37 36.56 -20.67
N GLY A 646 6.30 36.02 -21.23
CA GLY A 646 6.13 35.92 -22.68
C GLY A 646 6.96 34.84 -23.38
N ARG A 647 7.66 33.99 -22.64
CA ARG A 647 8.58 32.96 -23.14
C ARG A 647 8.02 31.57 -22.90
N LEU A 648 8.20 30.67 -23.87
CA LEU A 648 7.87 29.26 -23.72
C LEU A 648 9.00 28.52 -23.01
N ILE A 649 8.70 27.90 -21.89
CA ILE A 649 9.67 27.21 -21.05
C ILE A 649 9.23 25.75 -20.83
N PHE A 650 10.17 24.82 -20.97
CA PHE A 650 10.03 23.43 -20.65
C PHE A 650 10.90 23.11 -19.45
N GLY A 651 10.30 22.63 -18.35
CA GLY A 651 10.97 22.11 -17.18
C GLY A 651 10.92 20.59 -17.15
N TYR A 652 12.05 19.96 -16.92
CA TYR A 652 12.19 18.51 -16.83
C TYR A 652 12.85 18.09 -15.53
N ASN A 653 12.19 17.27 -14.75
CA ASN A 653 12.68 16.72 -13.49
C ASN A 653 12.97 15.22 -13.67
N ALA A 654 14.25 14.88 -13.86
CA ALA A 654 14.72 13.51 -13.92
C ALA A 654 15.05 13.00 -12.51
N TYR A 655 14.05 12.54 -11.75
CA TYR A 655 14.22 11.97 -10.40
C TYR A 655 14.97 12.92 -9.44
N GLY A 656 14.63 14.21 -9.43
CA GLY A 656 15.30 15.22 -8.60
C GLY A 656 16.40 16.01 -9.32
N ARG A 657 16.81 15.63 -10.53
CA ARG A 657 17.71 16.42 -11.40
C ARG A 657 16.88 17.27 -12.33
N TYR A 658 16.87 18.57 -12.09
CA TYR A 658 16.04 19.50 -12.84
C TYR A 658 16.83 20.17 -13.98
N ALA A 659 16.26 20.12 -15.19
CA ALA A 659 16.77 20.79 -16.37
C ALA A 659 15.69 21.70 -16.96
N THR A 660 16.09 22.81 -17.57
CA THR A 660 15.18 23.79 -18.18
C THR A 660 15.60 24.10 -19.62
N LEU A 661 14.60 24.18 -20.51
CA LEU A 661 14.76 24.67 -21.88
C LEU A 661 13.89 25.90 -22.08
N ASP A 662 14.52 27.04 -22.36
CA ASP A 662 13.85 28.28 -22.74
C ASP A 662 13.82 28.37 -24.29
N ALA A 663 12.64 28.25 -24.86
CA ALA A 663 12.42 28.28 -26.31
C ALA A 663 12.25 29.69 -26.90
N GLY A 664 12.38 30.73 -26.04
CA GLY A 664 12.27 32.12 -26.47
C GLY A 664 10.85 32.67 -26.44
N GLU A 665 10.72 33.89 -27.00
CA GLU A 665 9.45 34.62 -27.01
C GLU A 665 8.41 33.94 -27.91
N ILE A 666 7.15 33.96 -27.47
CA ILE A 666 6.02 33.44 -28.22
C ILE A 666 5.43 34.59 -29.04
N PRO A 667 5.34 34.48 -30.38
CA PRO A 667 4.67 35.47 -31.21
C PRO A 667 3.19 35.64 -30.83
N GLU A 668 2.72 36.88 -30.80
CA GLU A 668 1.30 37.15 -30.53
C GLU A 668 0.41 36.46 -31.57
N GLY A 669 -0.68 35.85 -31.12
CA GLY A 669 -1.60 35.08 -31.95
C GLY A 669 -1.19 33.63 -32.16
N SER A 670 -0.03 33.18 -31.67
CA SER A 670 0.39 31.77 -31.77
C SER A 670 -0.65 30.82 -31.22
N ARG A 671 -0.83 29.68 -31.89
CA ARG A 671 -1.92 28.73 -31.58
C ARG A 671 -1.45 27.32 -31.30
N LEU A 672 -0.28 26.96 -31.73
CA LEU A 672 0.20 25.59 -31.64
C LEU A 672 1.59 25.55 -30.97
N LEU A 673 1.65 24.94 -29.79
CA LEU A 673 2.90 24.67 -29.10
C LEU A 673 3.14 23.17 -29.03
N THR A 674 4.34 22.72 -29.35
CA THR A 674 4.68 21.29 -29.40
C THR A 674 5.89 20.98 -28.54
N LEU A 675 5.82 19.84 -27.83
CA LEU A 675 6.93 19.17 -27.18
C LEU A 675 7.07 17.79 -27.79
N SER A 676 8.19 17.48 -28.40
CA SER A 676 8.49 16.14 -28.94
C SER A 676 9.63 15.51 -28.19
N ALA A 677 9.48 14.25 -27.78
CA ALA A 677 10.54 13.44 -27.20
C ALA A 677 10.95 12.35 -28.20
N THR A 678 12.24 12.22 -28.43
CA THR A 678 12.81 11.17 -29.28
C THR A 678 13.71 10.27 -28.45
N VAL A 679 13.44 8.95 -28.48
CA VAL A 679 14.23 7.96 -27.73
C VAL A 679 15.67 7.90 -28.24
N ARG A 680 16.59 7.78 -27.30
CA ARG A 680 18.01 7.53 -27.52
C ARG A 680 18.47 6.29 -26.74
N PRO A 681 19.62 5.71 -27.08
CA PRO A 681 20.20 4.61 -26.31
C PRO A 681 20.31 4.92 -24.80
N HIS A 682 20.40 3.90 -23.97
CA HIS A 682 20.54 4.00 -22.50
C HIS A 682 19.39 4.74 -21.80
N LEU A 683 18.15 4.48 -22.24
CA LEU A 683 16.93 5.09 -21.68
C LEU A 683 17.01 6.61 -21.62
N ARG A 684 17.40 7.24 -22.74
CA ARG A 684 17.47 8.70 -22.88
C ARG A 684 16.42 9.23 -23.82
N TRP A 685 16.04 10.50 -23.62
CA TRP A 685 15.24 11.31 -24.55
C TRP A 685 15.99 12.53 -24.99
N ASP A 686 15.82 12.90 -26.27
CA ASP A 686 16.07 14.27 -26.76
C ASP A 686 14.71 14.96 -26.89
N PHE A 687 14.56 16.10 -26.22
CA PHE A 687 13.36 16.92 -26.32
C PHE A 687 13.53 18.05 -27.33
N THR A 688 12.46 18.33 -28.09
CA THR A 688 12.40 19.46 -29.02
C THR A 688 11.13 20.25 -28.80
N LEU A 689 11.23 21.56 -28.69
CA LEU A 689 10.10 22.50 -28.63
C LEU A 689 9.83 23.11 -29.98
N GLY A 690 8.55 23.36 -30.29
CA GLY A 690 8.11 24.07 -31.50
C GLY A 690 6.99 25.06 -31.18
N ILE A 691 6.97 26.16 -31.92
CA ILE A 691 5.94 27.20 -31.91
C ILE A 691 5.40 27.33 -33.34
N ASP A 692 4.10 27.11 -33.56
CA ASP A 692 3.41 27.16 -34.85
C ASP A 692 4.11 26.38 -35.97
N GLY A 693 4.67 25.22 -35.64
CA GLY A 693 5.39 24.34 -36.56
C GLY A 693 6.86 24.71 -36.80
N VAL A 694 7.38 25.78 -36.18
CA VAL A 694 8.78 26.17 -36.26
C VAL A 694 9.50 25.64 -35.01
N ARG A 695 10.65 24.96 -35.20
CA ARG A 695 11.51 24.51 -34.09
C ARG A 695 12.06 25.70 -33.33
N ALA A 696 11.86 25.70 -32.00
CA ALA A 696 12.21 26.79 -31.11
C ALA A 696 13.31 26.44 -30.10
N GLY A 697 13.55 25.16 -29.81
CA GLY A 697 14.61 24.75 -28.89
C GLY A 697 14.80 23.24 -28.80
N GLU A 698 15.90 22.82 -28.16
CA GLU A 698 16.24 21.40 -27.96
C GLU A 698 16.92 21.19 -26.59
N LEU A 699 16.56 20.11 -25.89
CA LEU A 699 17.18 19.64 -24.65
C LEU A 699 17.54 18.15 -24.84
N PRO A 700 18.81 17.85 -25.18
CA PRO A 700 19.24 16.49 -25.49
C PRO A 700 19.58 15.67 -24.25
N GLY A 701 19.58 14.34 -24.40
CA GLY A 701 20.21 13.38 -23.51
C GLY A 701 19.59 13.23 -22.12
N GLN A 702 18.31 13.57 -21.95
CA GLN A 702 17.65 13.47 -20.64
C GLN A 702 17.29 12.02 -20.33
N VAL A 703 17.47 11.58 -19.07
CA VAL A 703 17.06 10.24 -18.61
C VAL A 703 15.55 10.09 -18.72
N GLN A 704 15.06 8.95 -19.22
CA GLN A 704 13.63 8.69 -19.34
C GLN A 704 12.97 8.53 -17.96
N LEU A 705 11.72 8.97 -17.86
CA LEU A 705 10.85 8.67 -16.73
C LEU A 705 10.20 7.30 -16.98
N VAL A 706 10.61 6.31 -16.22
CA VAL A 706 10.18 4.89 -16.32
C VAL A 706 10.02 4.31 -14.91
N GLY A 707 9.57 3.06 -14.81
CA GLY A 707 9.25 2.44 -13.52
C GLY A 707 8.06 3.15 -12.87
N MET A 708 8.24 3.67 -11.67
CA MET A 708 7.20 4.37 -10.92
C MET A 708 6.98 5.83 -11.35
N SER A 709 7.87 6.42 -12.14
CA SER A 709 7.76 7.83 -12.60
C SER A 709 7.20 7.95 -14.02
N PRO A 710 6.41 9.01 -14.29
CA PRO A 710 5.86 9.99 -13.35
C PRO A 710 4.77 9.37 -12.47
N TRP A 711 4.76 9.70 -11.17
CA TRP A 711 3.74 9.18 -10.25
C TRP A 711 2.42 9.94 -10.34
N THR A 712 2.45 11.27 -10.40
CA THR A 712 1.27 12.07 -10.70
C THR A 712 0.99 12.07 -12.20
N GLY A 713 -0.27 11.88 -12.59
CA GLY A 713 -0.68 11.87 -13.99
C GLY A 713 -0.71 13.23 -14.65
N ILE A 714 -1.34 13.33 -15.85
CA ILE A 714 -1.32 14.54 -16.69
C ILE A 714 -2.40 15.53 -16.23
N SER A 715 -2.01 16.77 -15.98
CA SER A 715 -2.88 17.91 -15.70
C SER A 715 -2.74 18.98 -16.81
N VAL A 716 -3.86 19.65 -17.17
CA VAL A 716 -3.91 20.67 -18.21
C VAL A 716 -4.25 22.02 -17.59
N GLY A 717 -3.46 23.05 -17.90
CA GLY A 717 -3.65 24.42 -17.42
C GLY A 717 -3.15 24.67 -16.01
N VAL A 718 -2.61 23.69 -15.33
CA VAL A 718 -2.09 23.78 -13.95
C VAL A 718 -1.09 22.64 -13.68
N ASP A 719 -0.13 22.88 -12.78
CA ASP A 719 0.69 21.88 -12.13
C ASP A 719 0.01 21.51 -10.81
N ALA A 720 -0.79 20.41 -10.83
CA ALA A 720 -1.70 20.07 -9.76
C ALA A 720 -1.02 19.21 -8.68
N ARG A 721 -1.41 19.39 -7.42
CA ARG A 721 -0.96 18.65 -6.23
C ARG A 721 0.51 18.90 -5.91
N GLY A 722 1.39 17.88 -6.03
CA GLY A 722 2.83 18.03 -5.86
C GLY A 722 3.47 18.67 -7.09
N PRO A 723 4.23 19.78 -6.94
CA PRO A 723 4.76 20.49 -8.08
C PRO A 723 5.92 19.73 -8.72
N VAL A 724 5.95 19.64 -10.04
CA VAL A 724 7.12 19.13 -10.78
C VAL A 724 8.38 19.97 -10.47
N SER A 725 8.20 21.30 -10.25
CA SER A 725 9.26 22.23 -9.89
C SER A 725 8.92 23.02 -8.63
N TRP A 726 9.61 22.73 -7.52
CA TRP A 726 9.49 23.51 -6.31
C TRP A 726 9.92 24.96 -6.48
N ASP A 727 10.99 25.24 -7.29
CA ASP A 727 11.42 26.61 -7.58
C ASP A 727 10.29 27.45 -8.23
N LEU A 728 9.62 26.87 -9.23
CA LEU A 728 8.48 27.56 -9.86
C LEU A 728 7.33 27.75 -8.86
N ARG A 729 7.03 26.73 -8.06
CA ARG A 729 5.97 26.76 -7.05
C ARG A 729 6.22 27.83 -5.98
N GLU A 730 7.43 27.93 -5.47
CA GLU A 730 7.80 28.91 -4.45
C GLU A 730 7.76 30.35 -4.98
N ARG A 731 8.13 30.55 -6.27
CA ARG A 731 8.10 31.87 -6.90
C ARG A 731 6.70 32.32 -7.34
N ARG A 732 5.84 31.40 -7.77
CA ARG A 732 4.60 31.73 -8.48
C ARG A 732 3.33 31.15 -7.82
N GLY A 733 3.46 30.34 -6.79
CA GLY A 733 2.33 29.58 -6.24
C GLY A 733 1.77 28.58 -7.24
N VAL A 734 0.45 28.34 -7.20
CA VAL A 734 -0.26 27.57 -8.24
C VAL A 734 -0.36 28.43 -9.49
N PHE A 735 0.57 28.20 -10.40
CA PHE A 735 0.74 29.02 -11.61
C PHE A 735 -0.20 28.55 -12.74
N ARG A 736 -1.49 28.82 -12.59
CA ARG A 736 -2.49 28.50 -13.61
C ARG A 736 -2.30 29.33 -14.87
N TYR A 737 -2.53 28.72 -16.03
CA TYR A 737 -2.51 29.46 -17.28
C TYR A 737 -3.67 30.47 -17.36
N SER A 738 -3.34 31.73 -17.55
CA SER A 738 -4.29 32.84 -17.59
C SER A 738 -5.00 33.01 -18.94
N GLY A 739 -4.41 32.46 -20.02
CA GLY A 739 -5.03 32.42 -21.34
C GLY A 739 -5.97 31.22 -21.53
N GLU A 740 -6.33 30.91 -22.78
CA GLU A 740 -7.26 29.83 -23.12
C GLU A 740 -6.56 28.69 -23.86
N VAL A 741 -6.42 27.53 -23.18
CA VAL A 741 -6.07 26.25 -23.81
C VAL A 741 -7.32 25.65 -24.42
N ARG A 742 -7.29 25.21 -25.68
CA ARG A 742 -8.39 24.48 -26.34
C ARG A 742 -8.31 22.99 -26.11
N ALA A 743 -7.10 22.44 -26.18
CA ALA A 743 -6.84 21.03 -25.93
C ALA A 743 -5.34 20.77 -25.76
N VAL A 744 -5.02 19.65 -25.12
CA VAL A 744 -3.68 19.06 -25.12
C VAL A 744 -3.80 17.65 -25.70
N THR A 745 -3.02 17.35 -26.74
CA THR A 745 -3.02 16.02 -27.38
C THR A 745 -1.68 15.34 -27.14
N TYR A 746 -1.73 14.14 -26.57
CA TYR A 746 -0.60 13.22 -26.49
C TYR A 746 -0.66 12.25 -27.64
N GLN A 747 0.39 12.22 -28.45
CA GLN A 747 0.57 11.32 -29.57
C GLN A 747 1.76 10.40 -29.28
N PRO A 748 1.53 9.18 -28.77
CA PRO A 748 2.57 8.17 -28.64
C PRO A 748 3.17 7.80 -29.98
N GLY A 749 4.49 7.62 -30.01
CA GLY A 749 5.25 7.21 -31.19
C GLY A 749 5.80 5.78 -31.06
N ALA A 750 6.89 5.53 -31.78
CA ALA A 750 7.55 4.22 -31.80
C ALA A 750 8.14 3.89 -30.41
N VAL A 751 8.05 2.61 -30.03
CA VAL A 751 8.76 2.08 -28.84
C VAL A 751 10.24 1.94 -29.21
N GLY A 752 11.11 2.51 -28.39
CA GLY A 752 12.55 2.60 -28.65
C GLY A 752 13.37 1.43 -28.12
N VAL A 753 12.74 0.47 -27.43
CA VAL A 753 13.37 -0.76 -26.92
C VAL A 753 12.64 -1.99 -27.44
N SER A 754 13.30 -3.15 -27.44
CA SER A 754 12.62 -4.40 -27.80
C SER A 754 11.55 -4.76 -26.77
N GLU A 755 10.54 -5.53 -27.16
CA GLU A 755 9.50 -5.99 -26.24
C GLU A 755 10.10 -6.81 -25.08
N GLU A 756 11.08 -7.67 -25.37
CA GLU A 756 11.81 -8.44 -24.36
C GLU A 756 12.55 -7.52 -23.36
N THR A 757 13.25 -6.50 -23.87
CA THR A 757 13.94 -5.52 -23.01
C THR A 757 12.95 -4.74 -22.15
N ARG A 758 11.82 -4.30 -22.72
CA ARG A 758 10.79 -3.58 -21.97
C ARG A 758 10.20 -4.44 -20.86
N GLN A 759 9.86 -5.70 -21.15
CA GLN A 759 9.34 -6.64 -20.16
C GLN A 759 10.34 -6.90 -19.05
N ALA A 760 11.62 -7.06 -19.37
CA ALA A 760 12.67 -7.24 -18.35
C ALA A 760 12.79 -6.03 -17.42
N LEU A 761 12.83 -4.80 -17.99
CA LEU A 761 12.93 -3.56 -17.21
C LEU A 761 11.70 -3.30 -16.35
N GLU A 762 10.48 -3.50 -16.89
CA GLU A 762 9.25 -3.35 -16.13
C GLU A 762 9.16 -4.39 -14.99
N SER A 763 9.51 -5.64 -15.25
CA SER A 763 9.50 -6.68 -14.21
C SER A 763 10.54 -6.44 -13.12
N GLU A 764 11.72 -5.95 -13.46
CA GLU A 764 12.75 -5.61 -12.47
C GLU A 764 12.30 -4.41 -11.61
N ALA A 765 11.65 -3.41 -12.21
CA ALA A 765 11.10 -2.28 -11.46
C ALA A 765 10.03 -2.73 -10.46
N GLU A 766 9.13 -3.64 -10.84
CA GLU A 766 8.13 -4.22 -9.94
C GLU A 766 8.78 -5.01 -8.79
N LEU A 767 9.83 -5.76 -9.07
CA LEU A 767 10.55 -6.53 -8.04
C LEU A 767 11.35 -5.65 -7.07
N VAL A 768 11.82 -4.49 -7.51
CA VAL A 768 12.52 -3.52 -6.64
C VAL A 768 11.54 -2.74 -5.79
N ALA A 769 10.30 -2.57 -6.26
CA ALA A 769 9.24 -1.85 -5.55
C ALA A 769 8.65 -2.63 -4.37
N GLU A 770 9.07 -3.89 -4.19
CA GLU A 770 8.56 -4.82 -3.18
C GLU A 770 9.68 -5.46 -2.34
#